data_f54286c95f2d3d4422b1e043f086e04f
#
_entry.id   f54286c95f2d3d4422b1e043f086e04f
#
_cell.length_a   1.000
_cell.length_b   1.000
_cell.length_c   1.000
_cell.angle_alpha   90.00
_cell.angle_beta   90.00
_cell.angle_gamma   90.00
#
_symmetry.space_group_name_H-M   'P 1'
#
loop_
_entity.id
_entity.type
_entity.pdbx_description
1 polymer ?
#
loop_
_entity_poly.entity_id
_entity_poly.type
_entity_poly.pdbx_seq_one_letter_code
_entity_poly.pdbx_strand_id
1 'polypeptide(L)'
;MQPTKDNRATTSCSECQRRKQRCSREWPCNHCQARKVAHLCQFGAKKAQQESPPDSNRESSNESRGQKRSFPEPSETSSSEQPGDMEEPEDGLKIWGFMPGHVHYKVGNVEDTPTRKASAADATTSNAVEKIMHVIPTRSITDAFVNHFLNLVNYRYSAIYGPTLADQYVTWWADRTAQKRVSPEFTCLLLRICAYSVQYLTPSLREMVEFELACDSQVLTDRFATAAEQLSQSFQASDPTIERIQEQFLKGAWLKSESKIVESWHALGCTIRAAQELGIDRDAGIEELPEFDIEIRRRMWALLYLWDWQMSAWLGRPNLIDQKNLDFKLPNLRLDQSTTEPNAISPFAHMSLQAQLGRRIASVLRDVQPARGPSAEEVLAVEAECEKFIEELPAIFRVDDPDTSLDEQHPYYVFQRHQMHCVIFVSMLNFYKPYLTRDRADVLTDRDDEFRKMGVDIALRVLRVSRRLFDHEFPINAKFHMVVFSIFDTATILCSAIIHDRDHMLPHRHEVVDAIEDALGILYQLSHTTKLGASSYSFLQKLVQASPELYRCSPVKKRQKQQQLVAAPLSSPTPPTTSPPVAISIETSSIPPSVVAPPQMTTTDDISFDLDQFLANNPFGDLGDSAALDMGGMEQIWDWENLHLEGLSQNESTS
;
A
#
# COMPACT_ATOMS: atom_id res chain seq x y z
N MET A 1 -34.78 14.38 -8.32
CA MET A 1 -34.41 13.34 -7.35
C MET A 1 -35.55 12.36 -7.24
N GLN A 2 -35.43 11.19 -7.87
CA GLN A 2 -36.35 10.09 -7.65
C GLN A 2 -35.83 9.25 -6.50
N PRO A 3 -36.65 8.74 -5.58
CA PRO A 3 -36.20 7.92 -4.47
C PRO A 3 -35.69 6.56 -5.00
N THR A 4 -34.44 6.24 -4.68
CA THR A 4 -33.84 4.94 -4.92
C THR A 4 -34.68 3.87 -4.24
N LYS A 5 -35.09 2.84 -4.99
CA LYS A 5 -35.81 1.67 -4.47
C LYS A 5 -35.02 1.08 -3.30
N ASP A 6 -35.70 0.97 -2.16
CA ASP A 6 -35.20 0.31 -0.95
C ASP A 6 -34.65 -1.10 -1.30
N ASN A 7 -33.36 -1.27 -1.21
CA ASN A 7 -32.64 -2.54 -1.45
C ASN A 7 -32.70 -3.45 -0.20
N ARG A 8 -33.91 -3.58 0.39
CA ARG A 8 -34.11 -4.40 1.59
C ARG A 8 -34.39 -5.86 1.21
N ALA A 9 -33.65 -6.78 1.80
CA ALA A 9 -33.90 -8.20 1.65
C ALA A 9 -35.31 -8.58 2.17
N THR A 10 -35.95 -9.55 1.50
CA THR A 10 -37.32 -9.99 1.87
C THR A 10 -37.33 -10.77 3.18
N THR A 11 -36.21 -11.43 3.55
CA THR A 11 -36.09 -12.27 4.75
C THR A 11 -35.03 -11.72 5.72
N SER A 12 -35.03 -12.18 6.96
CA SER A 12 -33.96 -11.90 7.91
C SER A 12 -32.68 -12.66 7.54
N CYS A 13 -31.50 -12.10 7.83
CA CYS A 13 -30.24 -12.79 7.60
C CYS A 13 -30.10 -14.04 8.48
N SER A 14 -29.26 -14.99 8.06
CA SER A 14 -29.00 -16.29 8.74
C SER A 14 -28.66 -16.12 10.22
N GLU A 15 -27.78 -15.18 10.57
CA GLU A 15 -27.35 -14.94 11.93
C GLU A 15 -28.44 -14.35 12.83
N CYS A 16 -29.27 -13.44 12.31
CA CYS A 16 -30.45 -12.94 13.03
C CYS A 16 -31.51 -14.03 13.20
N GLN A 17 -31.71 -14.91 12.21
CA GLN A 17 -32.58 -16.09 12.34
C GLN A 17 -32.08 -17.04 13.41
N ARG A 18 -30.79 -17.39 13.38
CA ARG A 18 -30.15 -18.27 14.39
C ARG A 18 -30.36 -17.73 15.79
N ARG A 19 -30.26 -16.41 15.98
CA ARG A 19 -30.41 -15.74 17.29
C ARG A 19 -31.83 -15.34 17.62
N LYS A 20 -32.82 -15.66 16.77
CA LYS A 20 -34.25 -15.35 16.95
C LYS A 20 -34.50 -13.87 17.25
N GLN A 21 -33.84 -12.94 16.53
CA GLN A 21 -33.97 -11.50 16.72
C GLN A 21 -34.41 -10.79 15.44
N ARG A 22 -34.91 -9.55 15.57
CA ARG A 22 -35.29 -8.72 14.42
C ARG A 22 -34.05 -8.40 13.58
N CYS A 23 -34.23 -8.29 12.26
CA CYS A 23 -33.18 -7.94 11.31
C CYS A 23 -33.57 -6.67 10.56
N SER A 24 -32.62 -5.74 10.34
CA SER A 24 -32.87 -4.52 9.54
C SER A 24 -33.03 -4.81 8.05
N ARG A 25 -32.64 -6.02 7.58
CA ARG A 25 -32.75 -6.48 6.18
C ARG A 25 -31.91 -5.69 5.19
N GLU A 26 -30.93 -4.96 5.66
CA GLU A 26 -29.88 -4.30 4.88
C GLU A 26 -28.57 -5.01 5.15
N TRP A 27 -27.70 -5.10 4.17
CA TRP A 27 -26.40 -5.76 4.39
C TRP A 27 -25.30 -4.72 4.62
N PRO A 28 -24.45 -4.94 5.65
CA PRO A 28 -24.66 -5.81 6.80
C PRO A 28 -25.81 -5.28 7.67
N CYS A 29 -26.61 -6.17 8.28
CA CYS A 29 -27.68 -5.71 9.14
C CYS A 29 -27.15 -5.10 10.44
N ASN A 30 -27.89 -4.15 11.03
CA ASN A 30 -27.48 -3.40 12.22
C ASN A 30 -26.98 -4.30 13.37
N HIS A 31 -27.62 -5.44 13.60
CA HIS A 31 -27.23 -6.36 14.65
C HIS A 31 -25.95 -7.14 14.33
N CYS A 32 -25.73 -7.53 13.09
CA CYS A 32 -24.50 -8.20 12.69
C CYS A 32 -23.33 -7.23 12.66
N GLN A 33 -23.58 -6.00 12.25
CA GLN A 33 -22.60 -4.92 12.24
C GLN A 33 -22.17 -4.54 13.67
N ALA A 34 -23.10 -4.27 14.57
CA ALA A 34 -22.80 -3.94 15.98
C ALA A 34 -21.98 -5.03 16.67
N ARG A 35 -22.15 -6.30 16.26
CA ARG A 35 -21.38 -7.45 16.80
C ARG A 35 -20.12 -7.76 16.03
N LYS A 36 -19.77 -6.98 15.00
CA LYS A 36 -18.61 -7.21 14.14
C LYS A 36 -18.60 -8.59 13.45
N VAL A 37 -19.80 -9.14 13.16
CA VAL A 37 -20.00 -10.43 12.48
C VAL A 37 -20.67 -10.25 11.13
N ALA A 38 -20.28 -9.21 10.41
CA ALA A 38 -20.82 -8.89 9.09
C ALA A 38 -20.62 -10.03 8.07
N HIS A 39 -19.54 -10.78 8.17
CA HIS A 39 -19.23 -11.96 7.36
C HIS A 39 -20.22 -13.12 7.54
N LEU A 40 -20.94 -13.18 8.66
CA LEU A 40 -22.01 -14.16 8.91
C LEU A 40 -23.40 -13.63 8.54
N CYS A 41 -23.51 -12.38 8.10
CA CYS A 41 -24.76 -11.74 7.74
C CYS A 41 -25.15 -12.10 6.31
N GLN A 42 -25.72 -13.29 6.11
CA GLN A 42 -26.16 -13.78 4.80
C GLN A 42 -27.69 -13.72 4.68
N PHE A 43 -28.18 -13.17 3.57
CA PHE A 43 -29.58 -13.15 3.20
C PHE A 43 -29.79 -14.29 2.19
N GLY A 44 -30.61 -15.27 2.56
CA GLY A 44 -30.67 -16.54 1.86
C GLY A 44 -31.00 -16.47 0.38
N ALA A 45 -30.16 -17.11 -0.41
CA ALA A 45 -30.58 -17.88 -1.56
C ALA A 45 -31.43 -19.08 -1.07
N LYS A 46 -32.46 -19.45 -1.83
CA LYS A 46 -33.41 -20.52 -1.51
C LYS A 46 -32.71 -21.73 -0.93
N LYS A 47 -33.17 -22.23 0.23
CA LYS A 47 -32.76 -23.47 0.84
C LYS A 47 -32.55 -24.57 -0.19
N ALA A 48 -31.31 -25.00 -0.42
CA ALA A 48 -31.06 -26.37 -0.72
C ALA A 48 -31.41 -27.17 0.56
N GLN A 49 -32.35 -28.06 0.46
CA GLN A 49 -32.81 -28.90 1.55
C GLN A 49 -31.61 -29.67 2.09
N GLN A 50 -31.26 -29.40 3.34
CA GLN A 50 -30.45 -30.30 4.14
C GLN A 50 -31.24 -31.59 4.31
N GLU A 51 -30.86 -32.63 3.58
CA GLU A 51 -31.26 -34.00 3.85
C GLU A 51 -30.66 -34.38 5.19
N SER A 52 -31.55 -34.68 6.15
CA SER A 52 -31.24 -35.32 7.43
C SER A 52 -30.76 -36.76 7.14
N PRO A 53 -29.84 -37.32 7.92
CA PRO A 53 -29.41 -38.71 7.72
C PRO A 53 -30.57 -39.65 7.97
N PRO A 54 -30.71 -40.74 7.19
CA PRO A 54 -31.83 -41.68 7.34
C PRO A 54 -31.63 -42.57 8.55
N ASP A 55 -32.63 -42.59 9.42
CA ASP A 55 -32.83 -43.64 10.40
C ASP A 55 -33.20 -44.93 9.69
N SER A 56 -32.52 -45.99 10.10
CA SER A 56 -32.66 -47.35 9.63
C SER A 56 -34.02 -47.97 10.03
N ASN A 57 -34.52 -48.81 9.13
CA ASN A 57 -35.54 -49.84 9.27
C ASN A 57 -36.96 -49.51 8.86
N ARG A 58 -37.31 -49.96 7.67
CA ARG A 58 -38.40 -50.94 7.44
C ARG A 58 -38.43 -51.45 5.99
N GLU A 59 -38.33 -52.75 5.88
CA GLU A 59 -38.59 -53.53 4.68
C GLU A 59 -40.03 -53.37 4.20
N SER A 60 -40.26 -53.26 2.90
CA SER A 60 -41.09 -54.24 2.15
C SER A 60 -41.17 -53.88 0.66
N SER A 61 -40.79 -54.84 -0.13
CA SER A 61 -41.21 -55.27 -1.47
C SER A 61 -42.19 -54.39 -2.27
N ASN A 62 -41.85 -54.05 -3.52
CA ASN A 62 -42.43 -54.68 -4.69
C ASN A 62 -41.83 -54.19 -6.01
N GLU A 63 -41.75 -55.16 -6.91
CA GLU A 63 -41.33 -55.15 -8.28
C GLU A 63 -42.06 -54.11 -9.16
N SER A 64 -41.45 -53.53 -10.17
CA SER A 64 -41.58 -54.00 -11.52
C SER A 64 -41.04 -53.01 -12.57
N ARG A 65 -40.36 -53.61 -13.50
CA ARG A 65 -40.38 -53.43 -14.95
C ARG A 65 -39.76 -52.16 -15.54
N GLY A 66 -38.68 -52.48 -16.24
CA GLY A 66 -37.95 -51.63 -17.19
C GLY A 66 -38.75 -51.18 -18.42
N GLN A 67 -38.24 -50.13 -18.99
CA GLN A 67 -38.40 -49.90 -20.43
C GLN A 67 -37.18 -49.16 -20.98
N LYS A 68 -36.45 -49.90 -21.86
CA LYS A 68 -35.49 -49.35 -22.81
C LYS A 68 -36.22 -48.43 -23.77
N ARG A 69 -35.60 -47.28 -24.09
CA ARG A 69 -35.88 -46.62 -25.37
C ARG A 69 -34.58 -46.24 -26.05
N SER A 70 -34.50 -46.76 -27.24
CA SER A 70 -33.52 -46.70 -28.31
C SER A 70 -33.42 -45.31 -28.95
N PHE A 71 -32.25 -45.07 -29.46
CA PHE A 71 -31.92 -43.99 -30.40
C PHE A 71 -32.68 -44.13 -31.72
N PRO A 72 -32.90 -43.07 -32.46
CA PRO A 72 -32.99 -43.09 -33.91
C PRO A 72 -31.82 -42.39 -34.59
N GLU A 73 -31.29 -43.01 -35.61
CA GLU A 73 -30.34 -42.55 -36.59
C GLU A 73 -30.94 -41.54 -37.59
N PRO A 74 -30.09 -40.83 -38.36
CA PRO A 74 -30.48 -39.67 -39.14
C PRO A 74 -31.00 -40.01 -40.51
N SER A 75 -31.97 -39.26 -41.01
CA SER A 75 -32.38 -39.27 -42.42
C SER A 75 -32.02 -37.96 -43.10
N GLU A 76 -31.26 -38.09 -44.17
CA GLU A 76 -30.95 -37.07 -45.16
C GLU A 76 -32.21 -36.61 -45.90
N THR A 77 -32.35 -35.31 -46.10
CA THR A 77 -32.97 -34.79 -47.34
C THR A 77 -32.52 -33.34 -47.59
N SER A 78 -32.22 -33.15 -48.84
CA SER A 78 -31.56 -32.05 -49.52
C SER A 78 -32.44 -30.80 -49.73
N SER A 79 -31.72 -29.69 -49.95
CA SER A 79 -31.93 -28.54 -50.83
C SER A 79 -32.74 -27.36 -50.35
N SER A 80 -32.09 -26.20 -50.20
CA SER A 80 -32.07 -25.08 -51.17
C SER A 80 -31.39 -23.84 -50.53
N GLU A 81 -30.55 -23.23 -51.33
CA GLU A 81 -29.73 -22.04 -51.05
C GLU A 81 -30.56 -20.79 -50.87
N GLN A 82 -30.19 -19.95 -49.84
CA GLN A 82 -30.11 -18.49 -50.00
C GLN A 82 -29.08 -17.93 -48.99
N PRO A 83 -28.31 -16.86 -49.30
CA PRO A 83 -27.20 -16.38 -48.48
C PRO A 83 -27.73 -15.39 -47.43
N GLY A 84 -27.55 -15.70 -46.19
CA GLY A 84 -27.82 -14.84 -45.05
C GLY A 84 -26.77 -15.11 -43.98
N ASP A 85 -26.11 -14.06 -43.58
CA ASP A 85 -25.27 -13.87 -42.42
C ASP A 85 -24.48 -15.06 -41.91
N MET A 86 -23.15 -15.01 -42.12
CA MET A 86 -22.21 -15.91 -41.47
C MET A 86 -22.25 -15.66 -39.96
N GLU A 87 -23.12 -16.36 -39.25
CA GLU A 87 -22.89 -16.63 -37.83
C GLU A 87 -21.68 -17.57 -37.72
N GLU A 88 -20.60 -17.08 -37.18
CA GLU A 88 -19.43 -17.87 -36.86
C GLU A 88 -19.83 -19.03 -35.93
N PRO A 89 -19.26 -20.23 -36.07
CA PRO A 89 -19.56 -21.37 -35.21
C PRO A 89 -18.89 -21.17 -33.86
N GLU A 90 -19.49 -20.33 -33.00
CA GLU A 90 -18.92 -19.98 -31.69
C GLU A 90 -18.87 -21.13 -30.66
N ASP A 91 -19.59 -22.24 -30.89
CA ASP A 91 -19.77 -23.24 -29.83
C ASP A 91 -18.89 -24.49 -29.94
N GLY A 92 -18.30 -24.76 -31.11
CA GLY A 92 -17.56 -26.02 -31.33
C GLY A 92 -16.30 -26.18 -30.49
N LEU A 93 -15.57 -25.10 -30.22
CA LEU A 93 -14.31 -25.12 -29.46
C LEU A 93 -14.50 -24.93 -27.95
N LYS A 94 -15.60 -24.32 -27.51
CA LYS A 94 -15.95 -24.19 -26.09
C LYS A 94 -16.15 -25.53 -25.40
N ILE A 95 -16.71 -26.53 -26.15
CA ILE A 95 -16.90 -27.89 -25.65
C ILE A 95 -15.55 -28.56 -25.32
N TRP A 96 -14.47 -28.15 -25.99
CA TRP A 96 -13.11 -28.63 -25.75
C TRP A 96 -12.33 -27.75 -24.74
N GLY A 97 -12.99 -26.81 -24.08
CA GLY A 97 -12.36 -25.93 -23.11
C GLY A 97 -11.62 -24.73 -23.73
N PHE A 98 -11.81 -24.46 -25.01
CA PHE A 98 -11.26 -23.27 -25.65
C PHE A 98 -12.11 -22.04 -25.29
N MET A 99 -11.50 -21.07 -24.67
CA MET A 99 -12.10 -19.79 -24.38
C MET A 99 -11.35 -18.72 -25.18
N PRO A 100 -11.98 -18.01 -26.12
CA PRO A 100 -11.34 -16.94 -26.88
C PRO A 100 -10.82 -15.86 -25.90
N GLY A 101 -9.54 -15.51 -26.02
CA GLY A 101 -8.89 -14.56 -25.11
C GLY A 101 -8.30 -15.15 -23.82
N HIS A 102 -8.49 -16.43 -23.55
CA HIS A 102 -7.85 -17.14 -22.45
C HIS A 102 -6.83 -18.17 -22.95
N VAL A 103 -5.60 -18.10 -22.44
CA VAL A 103 -4.48 -18.99 -22.85
C VAL A 103 -4.53 -20.36 -22.15
N HIS A 104 -5.56 -20.64 -21.35
CA HIS A 104 -5.65 -21.88 -20.59
C HIS A 104 -6.35 -22.98 -21.39
N TYR A 105 -5.54 -23.83 -21.99
CA TYR A 105 -6.00 -25.15 -22.45
C TYR A 105 -6.12 -26.07 -21.21
N LYS A 106 -7.32 -26.25 -20.67
CA LYS A 106 -7.59 -27.44 -19.85
C LYS A 106 -7.68 -28.64 -20.80
N VAL A 107 -6.54 -29.19 -21.18
CA VAL A 107 -6.51 -30.52 -21.75
C VAL A 107 -6.71 -31.49 -20.58
N GLY A 108 -7.97 -31.64 -20.15
CA GLY A 108 -8.36 -32.72 -19.26
C GLY A 108 -8.36 -34.01 -20.04
N ASN A 109 -7.46 -34.93 -19.73
CA ASN A 109 -7.68 -36.33 -20.15
C ASN A 109 -8.96 -36.80 -19.46
N VAL A 110 -9.90 -37.28 -20.27
CA VAL A 110 -11.23 -37.76 -19.85
C VAL A 110 -11.14 -38.94 -18.85
N GLU A 111 -9.94 -39.49 -18.62
CA GLU A 111 -9.69 -40.63 -17.72
C GLU A 111 -9.08 -40.24 -16.35
N ASP A 112 -8.72 -38.97 -16.14
CA ASP A 112 -8.20 -38.53 -14.82
C ASP A 112 -9.37 -38.28 -13.86
N THR A 113 -9.74 -39.29 -13.13
CA THR A 113 -10.60 -39.12 -11.95
C THR A 113 -10.00 -38.07 -11.01
N PRO A 114 -10.78 -37.05 -10.58
CA PRO A 114 -10.28 -35.90 -9.81
C PRO A 114 -9.59 -36.28 -8.49
N THR A 115 -9.82 -37.48 -7.99
CA THR A 115 -9.38 -37.97 -6.69
C THR A 115 -7.88 -38.26 -6.58
N ARG A 116 -7.16 -38.49 -7.66
CA ARG A 116 -5.76 -38.94 -7.56
C ARG A 116 -4.74 -37.81 -7.67
N LYS A 117 -5.05 -36.73 -8.41
CA LYS A 117 -4.17 -35.56 -8.52
C LYS A 117 -4.30 -34.63 -7.30
N ALA A 118 -5.50 -34.49 -6.73
CA ALA A 118 -5.74 -33.75 -5.50
C ALA A 118 -4.92 -34.32 -4.34
N SER A 119 -4.81 -35.65 -4.20
CA SER A 119 -4.10 -36.28 -3.09
C SER A 119 -2.57 -36.09 -3.12
N ALA A 120 -1.96 -36.02 -4.31
CA ALA A 120 -0.52 -35.83 -4.43
C ALA A 120 -0.09 -34.36 -4.19
N ALA A 121 -0.87 -33.41 -4.71
CA ALA A 121 -0.67 -31.99 -4.47
C ALA A 121 -0.91 -31.65 -2.98
N ASP A 122 -1.97 -32.18 -2.40
CA ASP A 122 -2.30 -32.06 -0.99
C ASP A 122 -1.20 -32.62 -0.08
N ALA A 123 -0.58 -33.75 -0.44
CA ALA A 123 0.54 -34.31 0.31
C ALA A 123 1.79 -33.41 0.25
N THR A 124 2.09 -32.84 -0.91
CA THR A 124 3.23 -31.93 -1.08
C THR A 124 3.07 -30.66 -0.23
N THR A 125 1.89 -30.05 -0.28
CA THR A 125 1.59 -28.84 0.48
C THR A 125 1.53 -29.12 2.01
N SER A 126 0.99 -30.29 2.43
CA SER A 126 1.04 -30.72 3.82
C SER A 126 2.47 -30.87 4.34
N ASN A 127 3.36 -31.50 3.59
CA ASN A 127 4.77 -31.63 3.94
C ASN A 127 5.47 -30.27 4.00
N ALA A 128 5.08 -29.32 3.13
CA ALA A 128 5.60 -27.95 3.18
C ALA A 128 5.15 -27.23 4.46
N VAL A 129 3.89 -27.38 4.88
CA VAL A 129 3.38 -26.80 6.14
C VAL A 129 4.17 -27.36 7.33
N GLU A 130 4.34 -28.68 7.42
CA GLU A 130 5.07 -29.30 8.53
C GLU A 130 6.51 -28.78 8.65
N LYS A 131 7.20 -28.60 7.51
CA LYS A 131 8.57 -28.09 7.48
C LYS A 131 8.72 -26.68 8.04
N ILE A 132 7.71 -25.83 7.89
CA ILE A 132 7.78 -24.43 8.30
C ILE A 132 7.11 -24.16 9.67
N MET A 133 6.37 -25.10 10.24
CA MET A 133 5.63 -24.91 11.50
C MET A 133 6.50 -24.50 12.68
N HIS A 134 7.78 -24.87 12.68
CA HIS A 134 8.74 -24.47 13.71
C HIS A 134 9.13 -22.98 13.66
N VAL A 135 8.86 -22.30 12.53
CA VAL A 135 9.14 -20.86 12.36
C VAL A 135 8.09 -20.02 13.08
N ILE A 136 6.85 -20.53 13.22
CA ILE A 136 5.77 -19.80 13.91
C ILE A 136 5.99 -19.89 15.42
N PRO A 137 6.17 -18.74 16.12
CA PRO A 137 6.46 -18.69 17.55
C PRO A 137 5.36 -19.30 18.42
N THR A 138 5.54 -19.19 19.72
CA THR A 138 4.50 -19.53 20.71
C THR A 138 3.25 -18.67 20.48
N ARG A 139 2.11 -19.14 20.97
CA ARG A 139 0.83 -18.46 20.80
C ARG A 139 0.88 -17.02 21.33
N SER A 140 1.48 -16.81 22.51
CA SER A 140 1.54 -15.47 23.13
C SER A 140 2.26 -14.44 22.24
N ILE A 141 3.36 -14.82 21.60
CA ILE A 141 4.12 -13.94 20.70
C ILE A 141 3.36 -13.75 19.38
N THR A 142 2.77 -14.81 18.84
CA THR A 142 1.97 -14.71 17.62
C THR A 142 0.70 -13.87 17.85
N ASP A 143 0.05 -14.00 19.02
CA ASP A 143 -1.07 -13.12 19.43
C ASP A 143 -0.63 -11.65 19.45
N ALA A 144 0.57 -11.35 19.97
CA ALA A 144 1.11 -10.00 19.98
C ALA A 144 1.31 -9.46 18.55
N PHE A 145 1.85 -10.26 17.62
CA PHE A 145 2.01 -9.84 16.21
C PHE A 145 0.68 -9.62 15.51
N VAL A 146 -0.30 -10.51 15.68
CA VAL A 146 -1.62 -10.38 15.06
C VAL A 146 -2.37 -9.17 15.60
N ASN A 147 -2.33 -8.94 16.92
CA ASN A 147 -2.92 -7.76 17.54
C ASN A 147 -2.24 -6.47 17.05
N HIS A 148 -0.91 -6.46 17.00
CA HIS A 148 -0.15 -5.33 16.48
C HIS A 148 -0.49 -5.04 15.01
N PHE A 149 -0.55 -6.09 14.19
CA PHE A 149 -0.96 -5.98 12.79
C PHE A 149 -2.33 -5.33 12.65
N LEU A 150 -3.34 -5.84 13.35
CA LEU A 150 -4.72 -5.37 13.24
C LEU A 150 -4.89 -3.91 13.69
N ASN A 151 -4.17 -3.50 14.74
CA ASN A 151 -4.35 -2.19 15.36
C ASN A 151 -3.44 -1.11 14.77
N LEU A 152 -2.21 -1.45 14.37
CA LEU A 152 -1.17 -0.47 14.02
C LEU A 152 -0.56 -0.63 12.62
N VAL A 153 -0.90 -1.68 11.87
CA VAL A 153 -0.31 -1.92 10.55
C VAL A 153 -1.36 -2.00 9.45
N ASN A 154 -2.42 -2.77 9.67
CA ASN A 154 -3.42 -3.09 8.64
C ASN A 154 -4.16 -1.85 8.09
N TYR A 155 -4.31 -0.78 8.87
CA TYR A 155 -5.00 0.45 8.44
C TYR A 155 -4.37 1.13 7.22
N ARG A 156 -3.09 0.84 6.92
CA ARG A 156 -2.39 1.41 5.76
C ARG A 156 -3.06 1.03 4.45
N TYR A 157 -3.54 -0.19 4.36
CA TYR A 157 -4.20 -0.72 3.16
C TYR A 157 -5.56 -1.33 3.46
N SER A 158 -5.84 -1.71 4.71
CA SER A 158 -7.05 -2.42 5.14
C SER A 158 -7.33 -3.66 4.26
N ALA A 159 -6.25 -4.36 3.85
CA ALA A 159 -6.32 -5.51 2.97
C ALA A 159 -6.97 -6.73 3.64
N ILE A 160 -6.92 -6.79 4.97
CA ILE A 160 -7.45 -7.89 5.76
C ILE A 160 -8.60 -7.38 6.64
N TYR A 161 -9.75 -8.05 6.56
CA TYR A 161 -10.87 -7.76 7.44
C TYR A 161 -10.63 -8.42 8.81
N GLY A 162 -10.44 -7.59 9.84
CA GLY A 162 -10.01 -8.04 11.17
C GLY A 162 -10.86 -9.13 11.82
N PRO A 163 -12.22 -9.02 11.81
CA PRO A 163 -13.07 -10.05 12.42
C PRO A 163 -12.91 -11.43 11.77
N THR A 164 -12.81 -11.52 10.43
CA THR A 164 -12.59 -12.81 9.75
C THR A 164 -11.22 -13.38 10.07
N LEU A 165 -10.17 -12.52 10.09
CA LEU A 165 -8.84 -12.95 10.49
C LEU A 165 -8.85 -13.52 11.92
N ALA A 166 -9.54 -12.88 12.86
CA ALA A 166 -9.63 -13.34 14.24
C ALA A 166 -10.30 -14.71 14.34
N ASP A 167 -11.40 -14.93 13.63
CA ASP A 167 -12.10 -16.22 13.61
C ASP A 167 -11.23 -17.34 13.00
N GLN A 168 -10.57 -17.05 11.87
CA GLN A 168 -9.66 -18.00 11.23
C GLN A 168 -8.45 -18.31 12.12
N TYR A 169 -7.90 -17.31 12.78
CA TYR A 169 -6.74 -17.45 13.67
C TYR A 169 -7.06 -18.32 14.90
N VAL A 170 -8.21 -18.11 15.53
CA VAL A 170 -8.67 -18.94 16.67
C VAL A 170 -8.86 -20.39 16.22
N THR A 171 -9.49 -20.60 15.07
CA THR A 171 -9.70 -21.94 14.49
C THR A 171 -8.36 -22.62 14.18
N TRP A 172 -7.44 -21.89 13.55
CA TRP A 172 -6.11 -22.41 13.22
C TRP A 172 -5.32 -22.87 14.45
N TRP A 173 -5.35 -22.08 15.56
CA TRP A 173 -4.71 -22.48 16.81
C TRP A 173 -5.39 -23.68 17.48
N ALA A 174 -6.72 -23.77 17.41
CA ALA A 174 -7.46 -24.93 17.91
C ALA A 174 -7.06 -26.21 17.16
N ASP A 175 -6.99 -26.15 15.83
CA ASP A 175 -6.59 -27.30 15.00
C ASP A 175 -5.12 -27.68 15.24
N ARG A 176 -4.21 -26.70 15.32
CA ARG A 176 -2.80 -26.92 15.66
C ARG A 176 -2.65 -27.61 17.03
N THR A 177 -3.38 -27.15 18.04
CA THR A 177 -3.33 -27.71 19.38
C THR A 177 -3.90 -29.12 19.41
N ALA A 178 -4.95 -29.38 18.64
CA ALA A 178 -5.58 -30.71 18.52
C ALA A 178 -4.79 -31.65 17.58
N GLN A 179 -3.62 -31.23 17.06
CA GLN A 179 -2.80 -31.94 16.07
C GLN A 179 -3.57 -32.33 14.79
N LYS A 180 -4.57 -31.54 14.46
CA LYS A 180 -5.28 -31.64 13.18
C LYS A 180 -4.51 -30.92 12.08
N ARG A 181 -4.88 -31.25 10.84
CA ARG A 181 -4.35 -30.56 9.67
C ARG A 181 -4.81 -29.09 9.66
N VAL A 182 -3.88 -28.16 9.62
CA VAL A 182 -4.16 -26.73 9.51
C VAL A 182 -4.25 -26.30 8.05
N SER A 183 -4.99 -25.20 7.76
CA SER A 183 -5.06 -24.63 6.40
C SER A 183 -3.70 -24.12 5.96
N PRO A 184 -3.17 -24.58 4.83
CA PRO A 184 -1.93 -24.09 4.27
C PRO A 184 -2.01 -22.62 3.83
N GLU A 185 -3.12 -22.22 3.22
CA GLU A 185 -3.37 -20.86 2.72
C GLU A 185 -3.36 -19.86 3.87
N PHE A 186 -4.11 -20.16 4.93
CA PHE A 186 -4.13 -19.34 6.13
C PHE A 186 -2.77 -19.35 6.86
N THR A 187 -2.05 -20.48 6.88
CA THR A 187 -0.69 -20.54 7.45
C THR A 187 0.26 -19.62 6.71
N CYS A 188 0.20 -19.58 5.38
CA CYS A 188 0.99 -18.69 4.56
C CYS A 188 0.63 -17.22 4.83
N LEU A 189 -0.67 -16.89 4.87
CA LEU A 189 -1.16 -15.55 5.20
C LEU A 189 -0.70 -15.11 6.59
N LEU A 190 -0.77 -15.99 7.60
CA LEU A 190 -0.31 -15.70 8.96
C LEU A 190 1.19 -15.38 9.00
N LEU A 191 2.01 -16.13 8.28
CA LEU A 191 3.44 -15.83 8.15
C LEU A 191 3.71 -14.47 7.49
N ARG A 192 2.95 -14.11 6.44
CA ARG A 192 3.05 -12.77 5.82
C ARG A 192 2.62 -11.66 6.79
N ILE A 193 1.55 -11.88 7.55
CA ILE A 193 1.11 -10.96 8.60
C ILE A 193 2.22 -10.78 9.65
N CYS A 194 2.83 -11.85 10.14
CA CYS A 194 3.94 -11.77 11.07
C CYS A 194 5.14 -11.02 10.47
N ALA A 195 5.54 -11.36 9.24
CA ALA A 195 6.65 -10.69 8.56
C ALA A 195 6.42 -9.18 8.44
N TYR A 196 5.23 -8.78 7.98
CA TYR A 196 4.89 -7.38 7.77
C TYR A 196 4.71 -6.62 9.09
N SER A 197 4.14 -7.28 10.12
CA SER A 197 4.00 -6.71 11.47
C SER A 197 5.35 -6.37 12.09
N VAL A 198 6.33 -7.27 11.97
CA VAL A 198 7.67 -7.10 12.56
C VAL A 198 8.42 -5.89 12.00
N GLN A 199 8.12 -5.44 10.79
CA GLN A 199 8.74 -4.24 10.21
C GLN A 199 8.39 -2.94 10.95
N TYR A 200 7.30 -2.93 11.72
CA TYR A 200 6.70 -1.73 12.33
C TYR A 200 6.52 -1.86 13.85
N LEU A 201 7.31 -2.68 14.52
CA LEU A 201 7.20 -2.89 15.96
C LEU A 201 7.44 -1.59 16.73
N THR A 202 6.57 -1.32 17.71
CA THR A 202 6.86 -0.30 18.70
C THR A 202 8.11 -0.67 19.51
N PRO A 203 8.85 0.29 20.07
CA PRO A 203 10.08 0.01 20.82
C PRO A 203 9.90 -1.06 21.91
N SER A 204 8.84 -0.94 22.71
CA SER A 204 8.54 -1.91 23.79
C SER A 204 8.22 -3.31 23.28
N LEU A 205 7.46 -3.42 22.18
CA LEU A 205 7.14 -4.71 21.58
C LEU A 205 8.38 -5.34 20.93
N ARG A 206 9.24 -4.52 20.32
CA ARG A 206 10.51 -4.96 19.75
C ARG A 206 11.43 -5.54 20.81
N GLU A 207 11.68 -4.82 21.90
CA GLU A 207 12.50 -5.29 23.00
C GLU A 207 12.00 -6.61 23.58
N MET A 208 10.70 -6.72 23.79
CA MET A 208 10.07 -7.97 24.29
C MET A 208 10.29 -9.12 23.32
N VAL A 209 10.04 -8.92 22.02
CA VAL A 209 10.14 -9.96 21.00
C VAL A 209 11.59 -10.40 20.80
N GLU A 210 12.53 -9.46 20.72
CA GLU A 210 13.96 -9.73 20.55
C GLU A 210 14.53 -10.47 21.76
N PHE A 211 14.08 -10.13 22.97
CA PHE A 211 14.44 -10.84 24.19
C PHE A 211 13.89 -12.27 24.22
N GLU A 212 12.58 -12.45 23.99
CA GLU A 212 11.90 -13.76 24.06
C GLU A 212 12.38 -14.74 22.98
N LEU A 213 12.67 -14.23 21.77
CA LEU A 213 13.08 -15.05 20.64
C LEU A 213 14.62 -15.11 20.46
N ALA A 214 15.36 -14.38 21.27
CA ALA A 214 16.83 -14.23 21.15
C ALA A 214 17.26 -13.96 19.68
N CYS A 215 16.52 -13.10 18.99
CA CYS A 215 16.66 -12.85 17.56
C CYS A 215 16.33 -11.39 17.25
N ASP A 216 17.21 -10.75 16.47
CA ASP A 216 16.96 -9.40 15.95
C ASP A 216 15.71 -9.34 15.07
N SER A 217 14.98 -8.23 15.14
CA SER A 217 13.72 -8.06 14.41
C SER A 217 13.89 -8.12 12.89
N GLN A 218 15.02 -7.67 12.34
CA GLN A 218 15.29 -7.79 10.89
C GLN A 218 15.48 -9.25 10.48
N VAL A 219 16.23 -10.03 11.25
CA VAL A 219 16.40 -11.47 11.00
C VAL A 219 15.07 -12.21 11.14
N LEU A 220 14.23 -11.78 12.08
CA LEU A 220 12.93 -12.40 12.32
C LEU A 220 11.95 -12.15 11.17
N THR A 221 11.86 -10.91 10.66
CA THR A 221 10.99 -10.61 9.52
C THR A 221 11.44 -11.36 8.26
N ASP A 222 12.75 -11.45 8.00
CA ASP A 222 13.30 -12.21 6.88
C ASP A 222 12.99 -13.71 6.99
N ARG A 223 13.05 -14.27 8.21
CA ARG A 223 12.71 -15.67 8.50
C ARG A 223 11.24 -15.97 8.19
N PHE A 224 10.32 -15.11 8.64
CA PHE A 224 8.89 -15.26 8.34
C PHE A 224 8.61 -15.10 6.84
N ALA A 225 9.20 -14.11 6.19
CA ALA A 225 9.04 -13.88 4.76
C ALA A 225 9.54 -15.07 3.93
N THR A 226 10.70 -15.65 4.31
CA THR A 226 11.27 -16.83 3.64
C THR A 226 10.40 -18.06 3.84
N ALA A 227 9.90 -18.31 5.05
CA ALA A 227 8.99 -19.44 5.31
C ALA A 227 7.67 -19.30 4.53
N ALA A 228 7.11 -18.09 4.50
CA ALA A 228 5.92 -17.82 3.69
C ALA A 228 6.17 -18.05 2.19
N GLU A 229 7.35 -17.66 1.69
CA GLU A 229 7.73 -17.87 0.28
C GLU A 229 7.85 -19.36 -0.06
N GLN A 230 8.52 -20.13 0.80
CA GLN A 230 8.64 -21.59 0.64
C GLN A 230 7.27 -22.28 0.59
N LEU A 231 6.34 -21.84 1.45
CA LEU A 231 4.97 -22.38 1.46
C LEU A 231 4.20 -21.93 0.23
N SER A 232 4.27 -20.65 -0.14
CA SER A 232 3.58 -20.10 -1.31
C SER A 232 3.98 -20.80 -2.61
N GLN A 233 5.25 -21.19 -2.75
CA GLN A 233 5.76 -21.94 -3.90
C GLN A 233 5.24 -23.38 -3.98
N SER A 234 4.72 -23.94 -2.88
CA SER A 234 4.12 -25.29 -2.88
C SER A 234 2.69 -25.31 -3.41
N PHE A 235 2.04 -24.16 -3.54
CA PHE A 235 0.68 -24.06 -4.04
C PHE A 235 0.62 -24.19 -5.57
N GLN A 236 -0.47 -24.75 -6.06
CA GLN A 236 -0.71 -24.78 -7.51
C GLN A 236 -1.23 -23.43 -8.01
N ALA A 237 -0.84 -23.05 -9.21
CA ALA A 237 -1.30 -21.80 -9.83
C ALA A 237 -2.79 -21.86 -10.21
N SER A 238 -3.35 -23.08 -10.39
CA SER A 238 -4.70 -23.29 -10.92
C SER A 238 -5.85 -23.02 -9.94
N ASP A 239 -5.57 -22.89 -8.64
CA ASP A 239 -6.60 -22.73 -7.61
C ASP A 239 -6.34 -21.51 -6.73
N PRO A 240 -6.47 -20.27 -7.27
CA PRO A 240 -6.32 -19.07 -6.48
C PRO A 240 -7.49 -18.92 -5.50
N THR A 241 -7.16 -18.58 -4.25
CA THR A 241 -8.15 -18.20 -3.22
C THR A 241 -7.95 -16.75 -2.82
N ILE A 242 -8.93 -16.18 -2.10
CA ILE A 242 -8.80 -14.80 -1.62
C ILE A 242 -7.62 -14.65 -0.64
N GLU A 243 -7.37 -15.64 0.21
CA GLU A 243 -6.25 -15.67 1.14
C GLU A 243 -4.91 -15.67 0.39
N ARG A 244 -4.82 -16.36 -0.74
CA ARG A 244 -3.62 -16.33 -1.59
C ARG A 244 -3.37 -14.97 -2.21
N ILE A 245 -4.42 -14.28 -2.67
CA ILE A 245 -4.30 -12.92 -3.20
C ILE A 245 -3.87 -11.97 -2.08
N GLN A 246 -4.44 -12.11 -0.89
CA GLN A 246 -4.08 -11.33 0.28
C GLN A 246 -2.63 -11.56 0.73
N GLU A 247 -2.15 -12.82 0.76
CA GLU A 247 -0.76 -13.12 1.12
C GLU A 247 0.23 -12.56 0.11
N GLN A 248 -0.08 -12.64 -1.20
CA GLN A 248 0.78 -12.09 -2.26
C GLN A 248 0.80 -10.55 -2.22
N PHE A 249 -0.34 -9.91 -1.93
CA PHE A 249 -0.40 -8.47 -1.71
C PHE A 249 0.48 -8.05 -0.52
N LEU A 250 0.39 -8.77 0.61
CA LEU A 250 1.24 -8.51 1.78
C LEU A 250 2.73 -8.79 1.49
N LYS A 251 3.05 -9.78 0.62
CA LYS A 251 4.41 -9.96 0.09
C LYS A 251 4.89 -8.70 -0.62
N GLY A 252 4.07 -8.13 -1.51
CA GLY A 252 4.38 -6.88 -2.18
C GLY A 252 4.59 -5.73 -1.21
N ALA A 253 3.72 -5.59 -0.18
CA ALA A 253 3.85 -4.57 0.85
C ALA A 253 5.14 -4.73 1.67
N TRP A 254 5.48 -5.95 2.05
CA TRP A 254 6.73 -6.27 2.75
C TRP A 254 7.97 -5.91 1.91
N LEU A 255 7.98 -6.28 0.63
CA LEU A 255 9.07 -5.95 -0.29
C LEU A 255 9.27 -4.43 -0.43
N LYS A 256 8.19 -3.66 -0.56
CA LYS A 256 8.26 -2.19 -0.60
C LYS A 256 8.93 -1.62 0.65
N SER A 257 8.58 -2.13 1.83
CA SER A 257 9.15 -1.71 3.10
C SER A 257 10.62 -2.12 3.28
N GLU A 258 11.07 -3.20 2.60
CA GLU A 258 12.47 -3.63 2.55
C GLU A 258 13.25 -2.96 1.40
N SER A 259 12.70 -1.89 0.81
CA SER A 259 13.34 -1.14 -0.29
C SER A 259 13.51 -1.94 -1.60
N LYS A 260 12.80 -3.06 -1.74
CA LYS A 260 12.80 -3.94 -2.91
C LYS A 260 11.64 -3.59 -3.83
N ILE A 261 11.67 -2.37 -4.39
CA ILE A 261 10.53 -1.79 -5.12
C ILE A 261 10.25 -2.55 -6.42
N VAL A 262 11.29 -2.93 -7.16
CA VAL A 262 11.16 -3.67 -8.43
C VAL A 262 10.59 -5.06 -8.19
N GLU A 263 11.08 -5.76 -7.17
CA GLU A 263 10.54 -7.06 -6.78
C GLU A 263 9.09 -6.96 -6.29
N SER A 264 8.74 -5.86 -5.61
CA SER A 264 7.36 -5.56 -5.23
C SER A 264 6.46 -5.38 -6.46
N TRP A 265 6.94 -4.68 -7.50
CA TRP A 265 6.21 -4.51 -8.75
C TRP A 265 6.02 -5.86 -9.48
N HIS A 266 7.04 -6.74 -9.51
CA HIS A 266 6.88 -8.09 -10.04
C HIS A 266 5.87 -8.91 -9.22
N ALA A 267 5.93 -8.84 -7.88
CA ALA A 267 4.96 -9.52 -7.01
C ALA A 267 3.52 -9.02 -7.27
N LEU A 268 3.35 -7.71 -7.45
CA LEU A 268 2.06 -7.11 -7.82
C LEU A 268 1.54 -7.69 -9.14
N GLY A 269 2.39 -7.81 -10.17
CA GLY A 269 2.02 -8.40 -11.46
C GLY A 269 1.51 -9.83 -11.32
N CYS A 270 2.20 -10.66 -10.53
CA CYS A 270 1.75 -12.02 -10.21
C CYS A 270 0.40 -12.01 -9.48
N THR A 271 0.23 -11.10 -8.51
CA THR A 271 -1.01 -10.97 -7.74
C THR A 271 -2.19 -10.56 -8.61
N ILE A 272 -1.99 -9.61 -9.55
CA ILE A 272 -3.01 -9.20 -10.52
C ILE A 272 -3.46 -10.39 -11.38
N ARG A 273 -2.52 -11.21 -11.88
CA ARG A 273 -2.86 -12.39 -12.69
C ARG A 273 -3.63 -13.43 -11.87
N ALA A 274 -3.21 -13.71 -10.63
CA ALA A 274 -3.95 -14.61 -9.73
C ALA A 274 -5.36 -14.08 -9.42
N ALA A 275 -5.50 -12.76 -9.27
CA ALA A 275 -6.78 -12.10 -9.06
C ALA A 275 -7.72 -12.24 -10.29
N GLN A 276 -7.17 -12.09 -11.49
CA GLN A 276 -7.91 -12.32 -12.75
C GLN A 276 -8.34 -13.78 -12.91
N GLU A 277 -7.49 -14.75 -12.54
CA GLU A 277 -7.87 -16.18 -12.51
C GLU A 277 -9.03 -16.44 -11.55
N LEU A 278 -9.05 -15.77 -10.38
CA LEU A 278 -10.17 -15.87 -9.43
C LEU A 278 -11.41 -15.11 -9.91
N GLY A 279 -11.30 -14.28 -10.97
CA GLY A 279 -12.39 -13.49 -11.52
C GLY A 279 -12.83 -12.33 -10.64
N ILE A 280 -11.93 -11.74 -9.81
CA ILE A 280 -12.28 -10.57 -8.98
C ILE A 280 -12.13 -9.24 -9.72
N ASP A 281 -11.61 -9.28 -10.94
CA ASP A 281 -11.46 -8.15 -11.86
C ASP A 281 -12.77 -7.65 -12.47
N ARG A 282 -13.85 -8.40 -12.31
CA ARG A 282 -15.17 -8.13 -12.91
C ARG A 282 -16.30 -8.47 -11.97
N ASP A 283 -17.42 -7.77 -12.13
CA ASP A 283 -18.65 -8.02 -11.36
C ASP A 283 -19.56 -9.09 -12.01
N ALA A 284 -19.26 -9.56 -13.21
CA ALA A 284 -20.05 -10.58 -13.88
C ALA A 284 -19.87 -11.96 -13.21
N GLY A 285 -20.97 -12.63 -12.89
CA GLY A 285 -20.96 -13.98 -12.31
C GLY A 285 -20.75 -14.05 -10.80
N ILE A 286 -20.73 -12.90 -10.10
CA ILE A 286 -20.60 -12.86 -8.65
C ILE A 286 -21.93 -12.67 -7.91
N GLU A 287 -23.06 -12.59 -8.64
CA GLU A 287 -24.39 -12.32 -8.05
C GLU A 287 -24.87 -13.42 -7.08
N GLU A 288 -24.34 -14.63 -7.21
CA GLU A 288 -24.64 -15.77 -6.34
C GLU A 288 -23.76 -15.81 -5.08
N LEU A 289 -22.69 -15.01 -5.02
CA LEU A 289 -21.82 -14.96 -3.87
C LEU A 289 -22.45 -14.18 -2.70
N PRO A 290 -22.10 -14.51 -1.45
CA PRO A 290 -22.45 -13.68 -0.31
C PRO A 290 -21.94 -12.24 -0.46
N GLU A 291 -22.72 -11.28 -0.01
CA GLU A 291 -22.36 -9.84 -0.10
C GLU A 291 -21.00 -9.53 0.58
N PHE A 292 -20.65 -10.29 1.61
CA PHE A 292 -19.33 -10.17 2.24
C PHE A 292 -18.21 -10.53 1.28
N ASP A 293 -18.33 -11.65 0.58
CA ASP A 293 -17.32 -12.11 -0.37
C ASP A 293 -17.19 -11.15 -1.55
N ILE A 294 -18.31 -10.61 -2.03
CA ILE A 294 -18.34 -9.56 -3.06
C ILE A 294 -17.57 -8.32 -2.59
N GLU A 295 -17.84 -7.86 -1.37
CA GLU A 295 -17.18 -6.67 -0.81
C GLU A 295 -15.66 -6.86 -0.65
N ILE A 296 -15.21 -8.03 -0.13
CA ILE A 296 -13.78 -8.33 0.01
C ILE A 296 -13.10 -8.43 -1.36
N ARG A 297 -13.74 -9.06 -2.36
CA ARG A 297 -13.23 -9.12 -3.74
C ARG A 297 -13.04 -7.73 -4.33
N ARG A 298 -14.03 -6.85 -4.19
CA ARG A 298 -13.95 -5.46 -4.66
C ARG A 298 -12.85 -4.67 -3.96
N ARG A 299 -12.65 -4.87 -2.66
CA ARG A 299 -11.55 -4.24 -1.90
C ARG A 299 -10.20 -4.67 -2.44
N MET A 300 -10.01 -5.97 -2.60
CA MET A 300 -8.74 -6.51 -3.13
C MET A 300 -8.47 -6.01 -4.55
N TRP A 301 -9.48 -6.02 -5.43
CA TRP A 301 -9.27 -5.50 -6.79
C TRP A 301 -9.00 -4.00 -6.83
N ALA A 302 -9.68 -3.21 -5.99
CA ALA A 302 -9.41 -1.77 -5.87
C ALA A 302 -7.98 -1.49 -5.40
N LEU A 303 -7.43 -2.29 -4.47
CA LEU A 303 -6.02 -2.18 -4.03
C LEU A 303 -5.05 -2.52 -5.16
N LEU A 304 -5.31 -3.60 -5.90
CA LEU A 304 -4.46 -4.02 -7.02
C LEU A 304 -4.46 -2.98 -8.14
N TYR A 305 -5.63 -2.46 -8.50
CA TYR A 305 -5.78 -1.37 -9.46
C TYR A 305 -5.00 -0.12 -9.03
N LEU A 306 -5.16 0.29 -7.76
CA LEU A 306 -4.49 1.44 -7.19
C LEU A 306 -2.96 1.29 -7.24
N TRP A 307 -2.46 0.13 -6.84
CA TRP A 307 -1.02 -0.12 -6.84
C TRP A 307 -0.43 -0.24 -8.24
N ASP A 308 -1.15 -0.86 -9.18
CA ASP A 308 -0.72 -0.94 -10.57
C ASP A 308 -0.57 0.45 -11.18
N TRP A 309 -1.58 1.31 -10.99
CA TRP A 309 -1.52 2.68 -11.45
C TRP A 309 -0.38 3.48 -10.82
N GLN A 310 -0.26 3.47 -9.49
CA GLN A 310 0.76 4.26 -8.80
C GLN A 310 2.18 3.77 -9.07
N MET A 311 2.42 2.46 -8.96
CA MET A 311 3.77 1.92 -9.16
C MET A 311 4.21 2.04 -10.62
N SER A 312 3.31 1.85 -11.57
CA SER A 312 3.63 2.03 -12.99
C SER A 312 4.00 3.48 -13.29
N ALA A 313 3.27 4.45 -12.73
CA ALA A 313 3.59 5.87 -12.87
C ALA A 313 4.96 6.22 -12.25
N TRP A 314 5.27 5.69 -11.06
CA TRP A 314 6.54 5.97 -10.38
C TRP A 314 7.75 5.33 -11.05
N LEU A 315 7.58 4.12 -11.61
CA LEU A 315 8.65 3.37 -12.25
C LEU A 315 8.77 3.66 -13.76
N GLY A 316 7.95 4.55 -14.32
CA GLY A 316 7.91 4.80 -15.76
C GLY A 316 7.54 3.55 -16.57
N ARG A 317 6.70 2.66 -16.03
CA ARG A 317 6.35 1.37 -16.63
C ARG A 317 4.87 1.31 -17.03
N PRO A 318 4.51 0.47 -18.02
CA PRO A 318 3.11 0.35 -18.43
C PRO A 318 2.25 -0.31 -17.34
N ASN A 319 0.99 0.12 -17.24
CA ASN A 319 0.00 -0.53 -16.40
C ASN A 319 -0.34 -1.94 -16.93
N LEU A 320 -0.61 -2.87 -16.01
CA LEU A 320 -1.10 -4.21 -16.33
C LEU A 320 -2.62 -4.26 -16.45
N ILE A 321 -3.31 -3.42 -15.69
CA ILE A 321 -4.77 -3.28 -15.74
C ILE A 321 -5.12 -2.23 -16.77
N ASP A 322 -6.01 -2.57 -17.71
CA ASP A 322 -6.43 -1.65 -18.76
C ASP A 322 -7.15 -0.43 -18.16
N GLN A 323 -6.51 0.72 -18.25
CA GLN A 323 -7.04 1.99 -17.73
C GLN A 323 -8.22 2.56 -18.55
N LYS A 324 -8.44 2.05 -19.77
CA LYS A 324 -9.51 2.51 -20.66
C LYS A 324 -10.83 1.79 -20.42
N ASN A 325 -10.77 0.53 -19.98
CA ASN A 325 -11.93 -0.34 -19.79
C ASN A 325 -12.06 -0.76 -18.31
N LEU A 326 -12.34 0.20 -17.44
CA LEU A 326 -12.49 -0.02 -16.00
C LEU A 326 -13.95 -0.39 -15.66
N ASP A 327 -14.33 -1.65 -15.94
CA ASP A 327 -15.68 -2.17 -15.67
C ASP A 327 -15.74 -2.97 -14.35
N PHE A 328 -15.29 -2.38 -13.26
CA PHE A 328 -15.45 -2.95 -11.92
C PHE A 328 -16.08 -1.93 -10.97
N LYS A 329 -16.87 -2.40 -10.00
CA LYS A 329 -17.46 -1.54 -8.98
C LYS A 329 -16.49 -1.36 -7.81
N LEU A 330 -16.43 -0.14 -7.30
CA LEU A 330 -15.70 0.12 -6.06
C LEU A 330 -16.45 -0.47 -4.86
N PRO A 331 -15.73 -0.75 -3.75
CA PRO A 331 -16.33 -1.20 -2.50
C PRO A 331 -17.39 -0.24 -1.99
N ASN A 332 -18.42 -0.75 -1.32
CA ASN A 332 -19.49 0.08 -0.77
C ASN A 332 -19.20 0.66 0.61
N LEU A 333 -18.09 0.22 1.26
CA LEU A 333 -17.58 0.66 2.56
C LEU A 333 -18.52 0.45 3.77
N ARG A 334 -19.66 -0.22 3.58
CA ARG A 334 -20.64 -0.47 4.66
C ARG A 334 -20.14 -1.51 5.67
N LEU A 335 -19.16 -2.31 5.27
CA LEU A 335 -18.60 -3.38 6.11
C LEU A 335 -18.03 -2.86 7.43
N ASP A 336 -17.36 -1.72 7.41
CA ASP A 336 -16.68 -1.13 8.59
C ASP A 336 -17.50 -0.01 9.25
N GLN A 337 -18.69 0.30 8.74
CA GLN A 337 -19.50 1.39 9.27
C GLN A 337 -19.88 1.12 10.72
N SER A 338 -19.54 2.02 11.63
CA SER A 338 -19.87 1.90 13.04
C SER A 338 -21.35 2.26 13.30
N THR A 339 -21.99 1.48 14.17
CA THR A 339 -23.34 1.80 14.64
C THR A 339 -23.33 2.74 15.83
N THR A 340 -22.22 2.84 16.53
CA THR A 340 -21.99 3.71 17.69
C THR A 340 -21.39 5.05 17.30
N GLU A 341 -20.65 5.09 16.20
CA GLU A 341 -19.94 6.28 15.68
C GLU A 341 -20.37 6.52 14.22
N PRO A 342 -21.51 7.14 13.99
CA PRO A 342 -22.06 7.31 12.64
C PRO A 342 -21.19 8.19 11.73
N ASN A 343 -20.34 9.04 12.32
CA ASN A 343 -19.43 9.92 11.60
C ASN A 343 -18.07 9.26 11.29
N ALA A 344 -17.77 8.09 11.87
CA ALA A 344 -16.55 7.36 11.58
C ALA A 344 -16.59 6.83 10.13
N ILE A 345 -15.52 7.07 9.40
CA ILE A 345 -15.35 6.63 8.02
C ILE A 345 -14.62 5.28 8.03
N SER A 346 -14.98 4.39 7.10
CA SER A 346 -14.30 3.11 6.93
C SER A 346 -12.78 3.29 6.81
N PRO A 347 -11.95 2.50 7.50
CA PRO A 347 -10.49 2.51 7.30
C PRO A 347 -10.06 2.25 5.85
N PHE A 348 -10.93 1.64 5.03
CA PHE A 348 -10.69 1.42 3.61
C PHE A 348 -11.05 2.64 2.74
N ALA A 349 -11.70 3.66 3.27
CA ALA A 349 -12.22 4.78 2.49
C ALA A 349 -11.12 5.52 1.71
N HIS A 350 -9.95 5.74 2.34
CA HIS A 350 -8.83 6.41 1.68
C HIS A 350 -8.27 5.63 0.48
N MET A 351 -8.28 4.28 0.52
CA MET A 351 -7.91 3.46 -0.64
C MET A 351 -8.94 3.54 -1.75
N SER A 352 -10.24 3.52 -1.40
CA SER A 352 -11.32 3.69 -2.36
C SER A 352 -11.28 5.07 -3.04
N LEU A 353 -11.00 6.14 -2.28
CA LEU A 353 -10.84 7.49 -2.80
C LEU A 353 -9.63 7.60 -3.75
N GLN A 354 -8.48 7.01 -3.40
CA GLN A 354 -7.32 6.97 -4.29
C GLN A 354 -7.61 6.20 -5.59
N ALA A 355 -8.37 5.11 -5.52
CA ALA A 355 -8.82 4.39 -6.72
C ALA A 355 -9.78 5.24 -7.57
N GLN A 356 -10.64 6.04 -6.95
CA GLN A 356 -11.48 7.02 -7.67
C GLN A 356 -10.64 8.09 -8.37
N LEU A 357 -9.62 8.63 -7.70
CA LEU A 357 -8.69 9.59 -8.30
C LEU A 357 -8.02 9.00 -9.54
N GLY A 358 -7.49 7.77 -9.44
CA GLY A 358 -6.88 7.09 -10.59
C GLY A 358 -7.83 6.96 -11.77
N ARG A 359 -9.11 6.62 -11.52
CA ARG A 359 -10.14 6.56 -12.57
C ARG A 359 -10.43 7.93 -13.21
N ARG A 360 -10.48 9.00 -12.41
CA ARG A 360 -10.71 10.36 -12.91
C ARG A 360 -9.56 10.80 -13.81
N ILE A 361 -8.32 10.62 -13.39
CA ILE A 361 -7.13 10.90 -14.20
C ILE A 361 -7.14 10.06 -15.48
N ALA A 362 -7.39 8.76 -15.39
CA ALA A 362 -7.48 7.87 -16.55
C ALA A 362 -8.58 8.30 -17.54
N SER A 363 -9.69 8.83 -17.03
CA SER A 363 -10.78 9.35 -17.88
C SER A 363 -10.37 10.59 -18.67
N VAL A 364 -9.60 11.51 -18.06
CA VAL A 364 -9.05 12.69 -18.73
C VAL A 364 -8.05 12.27 -19.81
N LEU A 365 -7.22 11.27 -19.53
CA LEU A 365 -6.13 10.83 -20.41
C LEU A 365 -6.54 9.71 -21.39
N ARG A 366 -7.84 9.37 -21.47
CA ARG A 366 -8.32 8.22 -22.25
C ARG A 366 -7.85 8.21 -23.70
N ASP A 367 -7.84 9.37 -24.34
CA ASP A 367 -7.53 9.53 -25.75
C ASP A 367 -6.06 9.89 -26.01
N VAL A 368 -5.25 10.02 -24.95
CA VAL A 368 -3.81 10.32 -25.07
C VAL A 368 -3.07 9.12 -25.63
N GLN A 369 -2.31 9.36 -26.69
CA GLN A 369 -1.43 8.34 -27.26
C GLN A 369 -0.12 8.28 -26.46
N PRO A 370 0.32 7.10 -25.99
CA PRO A 370 1.53 6.96 -25.17
C PRO A 370 2.79 7.57 -25.81
N ALA A 371 2.92 7.48 -27.13
CA ALA A 371 4.08 8.01 -27.86
C ALA A 371 4.15 9.55 -27.89
N ARG A 372 3.02 10.25 -27.74
CA ARG A 372 2.96 11.72 -27.77
C ARG A 372 3.12 12.32 -26.37
N GLY A 373 2.69 11.58 -25.34
CA GLY A 373 2.45 12.14 -24.03
C GLY A 373 1.24 13.10 -24.00
N PRO A 374 0.85 13.61 -22.82
CA PRO A 374 -0.25 14.56 -22.67
C PRO A 374 0.10 15.94 -23.25
N SER A 375 -0.89 16.61 -23.86
CA SER A 375 -0.79 18.00 -24.27
C SER A 375 -0.89 18.93 -23.06
N ALA A 376 -0.55 20.20 -23.27
CA ALA A 376 -0.69 21.21 -22.22
C ALA A 376 -2.14 21.35 -21.72
N GLU A 377 -3.14 21.25 -22.61
CA GLU A 377 -4.56 21.26 -22.24
C GLU A 377 -4.95 20.04 -21.39
N GLU A 378 -4.42 18.86 -21.72
CA GLU A 378 -4.66 17.63 -20.98
C GLU A 378 -4.00 17.68 -19.58
N VAL A 379 -2.80 18.28 -19.47
CA VAL A 379 -2.14 18.50 -18.16
C VAL A 379 -2.99 19.43 -17.27
N LEU A 380 -3.47 20.56 -17.80
CA LEU A 380 -4.35 21.47 -17.07
C LEU A 380 -5.68 20.81 -16.70
N ALA A 381 -6.23 19.95 -17.56
CA ALA A 381 -7.46 19.20 -17.26
C ALA A 381 -7.23 18.18 -16.12
N VAL A 382 -6.08 17.52 -16.06
CA VAL A 382 -5.72 16.64 -14.95
C VAL A 382 -5.60 17.44 -13.65
N GLU A 383 -4.91 18.58 -13.66
CA GLU A 383 -4.79 19.44 -12.49
C GLU A 383 -6.16 19.89 -11.98
N ALA A 384 -7.01 20.40 -12.88
CA ALA A 384 -8.37 20.84 -12.52
C ALA A 384 -9.20 19.70 -11.91
N GLU A 385 -9.07 18.47 -12.42
CA GLU A 385 -9.77 17.32 -11.87
C GLU A 385 -9.21 16.91 -10.49
N CYS A 386 -7.89 17.03 -10.28
CA CYS A 386 -7.26 16.78 -8.98
C CYS A 386 -7.68 17.85 -7.95
N GLU A 387 -7.70 19.13 -8.29
CA GLU A 387 -8.15 20.20 -7.38
C GLU A 387 -9.64 20.03 -7.04
N LYS A 388 -10.48 19.73 -8.01
CA LYS A 388 -11.87 19.39 -7.78
C LYS A 388 -12.03 18.18 -6.86
N PHE A 389 -11.20 17.16 -7.03
CA PHE A 389 -11.19 16.00 -6.14
C PHE A 389 -10.82 16.38 -4.69
N ILE A 390 -9.86 17.29 -4.50
CA ILE A 390 -9.50 17.81 -3.17
C ILE A 390 -10.69 18.53 -2.51
N GLU A 391 -11.43 19.36 -3.28
CA GLU A 391 -12.61 20.06 -2.78
C GLU A 391 -13.74 19.10 -2.34
N GLU A 392 -13.87 17.96 -3.04
CA GLU A 392 -14.87 16.92 -2.77
C GLU A 392 -14.48 15.99 -1.61
N LEU A 393 -13.23 16.05 -1.11
CA LEU A 393 -12.79 15.19 -0.01
C LEU A 393 -13.63 15.39 1.25
N PRO A 394 -13.99 14.31 1.96
CA PRO A 394 -14.54 14.40 3.31
C PRO A 394 -13.68 15.28 4.22
N ALA A 395 -14.30 16.05 5.10
CA ALA A 395 -13.60 17.01 5.97
C ALA A 395 -12.44 16.37 6.77
N ILE A 396 -12.60 15.10 7.17
CA ILE A 396 -11.58 14.34 7.90
C ILE A 396 -10.28 14.13 7.09
N PHE A 397 -10.37 14.14 5.75
CA PHE A 397 -9.21 13.95 4.84
C PHE A 397 -8.69 15.25 4.25
N ARG A 398 -9.22 16.41 4.61
CA ARG A 398 -8.68 17.71 4.18
C ARG A 398 -7.38 18.02 4.91
N VAL A 399 -6.43 18.65 4.21
CA VAL A 399 -5.16 19.12 4.82
C VAL A 399 -5.33 20.49 5.44
N ASP A 400 -6.13 21.33 4.80
CA ASP A 400 -6.46 22.66 5.30
C ASP A 400 -7.81 22.59 6.02
N ASP A 401 -7.83 23.00 7.28
CA ASP A 401 -8.99 22.98 8.19
C ASP A 401 -9.66 21.58 8.27
N PRO A 402 -8.91 20.52 8.65
CA PRO A 402 -9.45 19.17 8.78
C PRO A 402 -10.41 19.03 9.95
N ASP A 403 -11.40 18.15 9.81
CA ASP A 403 -12.13 17.66 10.97
C ASP A 403 -11.25 16.68 11.76
N THR A 404 -10.76 17.10 12.92
CA THR A 404 -9.90 16.32 13.81
C THR A 404 -10.66 15.69 14.98
N SER A 405 -11.98 15.77 15.00
CA SER A 405 -12.80 15.32 16.13
C SER A 405 -12.67 13.83 16.47
N LEU A 406 -12.23 13.01 15.49
CA LEU A 406 -12.03 11.58 15.65
C LEU A 406 -10.55 11.15 15.66
N ASP A 407 -9.59 12.08 15.56
CA ASP A 407 -8.17 11.75 15.45
C ASP A 407 -7.62 11.04 16.72
N GLU A 408 -8.11 11.36 17.90
CA GLU A 408 -7.71 10.68 19.15
C GLU A 408 -8.21 9.24 19.23
N GLN A 409 -9.44 8.97 18.74
CA GLN A 409 -10.06 7.65 18.76
C GLN A 409 -9.54 6.78 17.61
N HIS A 410 -9.21 7.40 16.48
CA HIS A 410 -8.76 6.76 15.26
C HIS A 410 -7.49 7.45 14.72
N PRO A 411 -6.32 7.28 15.35
CA PRO A 411 -5.08 7.97 14.97
C PRO A 411 -4.65 7.74 13.52
N TYR A 412 -5.11 6.66 12.90
CA TYR A 412 -4.83 6.35 11.50
C TYR A 412 -5.42 7.38 10.52
N TYR A 413 -6.40 8.20 10.90
CA TYR A 413 -6.91 9.26 10.03
C TYR A 413 -5.85 10.31 9.71
N VAL A 414 -4.97 10.62 10.66
CA VAL A 414 -3.85 11.55 10.45
C VAL A 414 -2.92 11.04 9.35
N PHE A 415 -2.53 9.76 9.45
CA PHE A 415 -1.74 9.09 8.40
C PHE A 415 -2.45 9.13 7.06
N GLN A 416 -3.71 8.69 7.01
CA GLN A 416 -4.50 8.58 5.78
C GLN A 416 -4.70 9.94 5.11
N ARG A 417 -4.91 11.00 5.89
CA ARG A 417 -5.01 12.40 5.43
C ARG A 417 -3.74 12.82 4.70
N HIS A 418 -2.58 12.68 5.33
CA HIS A 418 -1.33 13.10 4.73
C HIS A 418 -0.91 12.21 3.54
N GLN A 419 -1.10 10.90 3.65
CA GLN A 419 -0.81 9.97 2.56
C GLN A 419 -1.68 10.25 1.32
N MET A 420 -2.97 10.54 1.50
CA MET A 420 -3.88 10.91 0.42
C MET A 420 -3.36 12.12 -0.37
N HIS A 421 -3.01 13.19 0.33
CA HIS A 421 -2.51 14.40 -0.32
C HIS A 421 -1.12 14.22 -0.94
N CYS A 422 -0.24 13.40 -0.34
CA CYS A 422 1.00 13.00 -1.01
C CYS A 422 0.72 12.34 -2.36
N VAL A 423 -0.22 11.40 -2.41
CA VAL A 423 -0.60 10.73 -3.67
C VAL A 423 -1.15 11.71 -4.68
N ILE A 424 -2.06 12.60 -4.28
CA ILE A 424 -2.67 13.59 -5.19
C ILE A 424 -1.58 14.50 -5.78
N PHE A 425 -0.76 15.13 -4.94
CA PHE A 425 0.25 16.11 -5.40
C PHE A 425 1.39 15.45 -6.17
N VAL A 426 1.85 14.25 -5.80
CA VAL A 426 2.83 13.49 -6.59
C VAL A 426 2.26 13.14 -7.95
N SER A 427 0.97 12.76 -8.03
CA SER A 427 0.32 12.48 -9.31
C SER A 427 0.24 13.71 -10.21
N MET A 428 -0.07 14.88 -9.65
CA MET A 428 -0.02 16.15 -10.39
C MET A 428 1.40 16.48 -10.84
N LEU A 429 2.39 16.38 -9.92
CA LEU A 429 3.78 16.72 -10.20
C LEU A 429 4.37 15.91 -11.37
N ASN A 430 3.97 14.65 -11.53
CA ASN A 430 4.44 13.81 -12.65
C ASN A 430 4.15 14.42 -14.02
N PHE A 431 3.09 15.20 -14.18
CA PHE A 431 2.76 15.88 -15.43
C PHE A 431 3.57 17.18 -15.64
N TYR A 432 4.08 17.78 -14.55
CA TYR A 432 4.91 18.98 -14.61
C TYR A 432 6.41 18.68 -14.62
N LYS A 433 6.82 17.46 -14.29
CA LYS A 433 8.22 17.01 -14.26
C LYS A 433 9.00 17.39 -15.54
N PRO A 434 8.50 17.18 -16.77
CA PRO A 434 9.22 17.55 -17.98
C PRO A 434 9.53 19.04 -18.10
N TYR A 435 8.69 19.92 -17.55
CA TYR A 435 8.89 21.37 -17.57
C TYR A 435 9.91 21.84 -16.53
N LEU A 436 10.10 21.10 -15.45
CA LEU A 436 11.06 21.39 -14.39
C LEU A 436 12.47 20.92 -14.73
N THR A 437 12.61 19.86 -15.51
CA THR A 437 13.88 19.17 -15.75
C THR A 437 14.54 19.54 -17.09
N ARG A 438 13.85 20.25 -18.00
CA ARG A 438 14.43 20.72 -19.27
C ARG A 438 15.39 21.88 -19.07
N ASP A 439 16.47 21.92 -19.90
CA ASP A 439 17.32 23.11 -20.00
C ASP A 439 16.53 24.27 -20.61
N ARG A 440 16.62 25.44 -19.99
CA ARG A 440 15.94 26.67 -20.46
C ARG A 440 16.43 27.15 -21.82
N ALA A 441 17.60 26.70 -22.30
CA ALA A 441 18.11 26.99 -23.61
C ALA A 441 17.31 26.32 -24.77
N ASP A 442 16.53 25.29 -24.46
CA ASP A 442 15.66 24.60 -25.40
C ASP A 442 14.34 25.38 -25.53
N VAL A 443 14.31 26.33 -26.42
CA VAL A 443 13.17 27.16 -26.90
C VAL A 443 11.91 27.07 -26.02
N LEU A 444 11.87 27.87 -24.94
CA LEU A 444 10.73 27.95 -24.05
C LEU A 444 9.71 28.94 -24.60
N THR A 445 8.46 28.55 -24.61
CA THR A 445 7.32 29.43 -24.81
C THR A 445 6.94 30.08 -23.47
N ASP A 446 6.25 31.25 -23.51
CA ASP A 446 5.68 31.86 -22.28
C ASP A 446 4.84 30.86 -21.48
N ARG A 447 4.23 29.88 -22.15
CA ARG A 447 3.44 28.83 -21.56
C ARG A 447 4.29 27.81 -20.79
N ASP A 448 5.50 27.51 -21.25
CA ASP A 448 6.42 26.60 -20.53
C ASP A 448 6.89 27.24 -19.21
N ASP A 449 7.09 28.56 -19.17
CA ASP A 449 7.41 29.30 -17.93
C ASP A 449 6.23 29.26 -16.93
N GLU A 450 4.99 29.35 -17.42
CA GLU A 450 3.79 29.18 -16.57
C GLU A 450 3.71 27.77 -15.97
N PHE A 451 3.90 26.71 -16.78
CA PHE A 451 3.92 25.33 -16.31
C PHE A 451 5.07 25.06 -15.34
N ARG A 452 6.23 25.69 -15.57
CA ARG A 452 7.36 25.60 -14.64
C ARG A 452 7.00 26.19 -13.26
N LYS A 453 6.32 27.33 -13.24
CA LYS A 453 5.83 27.94 -12.00
C LYS A 453 4.84 27.02 -11.29
N MET A 454 3.83 26.51 -11.99
CA MET A 454 2.85 25.58 -11.43
C MET A 454 3.53 24.30 -10.89
N GLY A 455 4.50 23.77 -11.62
CA GLY A 455 5.28 22.62 -11.18
C GLY A 455 6.07 22.86 -9.89
N VAL A 456 6.69 24.05 -9.73
CA VAL A 456 7.37 24.44 -8.47
C VAL A 456 6.37 24.54 -7.33
N ASP A 457 5.22 25.19 -7.53
CA ASP A 457 4.19 25.32 -6.50
C ASP A 457 3.68 23.94 -6.04
N ILE A 458 3.44 23.01 -6.97
CA ILE A 458 3.03 21.63 -6.67
C ILE A 458 4.16 20.90 -5.93
N ALA A 459 5.41 21.00 -6.37
CA ALA A 459 6.55 20.35 -5.72
C ALA A 459 6.72 20.81 -4.25
N LEU A 460 6.56 22.11 -4.00
CA LEU A 460 6.57 22.64 -2.62
C LEU A 460 5.39 22.12 -1.79
N ARG A 461 4.20 21.93 -2.39
CA ARG A 461 3.04 21.29 -1.72
C ARG A 461 3.37 19.83 -1.40
N VAL A 462 3.99 19.07 -2.31
CA VAL A 462 4.43 17.68 -2.04
C VAL A 462 5.37 17.64 -0.84
N LEU A 463 6.43 18.45 -0.81
CA LEU A 463 7.42 18.42 0.28
C LEU A 463 6.77 18.82 1.62
N ARG A 464 5.88 19.80 1.64
CA ARG A 464 5.16 20.22 2.85
C ARG A 464 4.30 19.10 3.42
N VAL A 465 3.56 18.38 2.60
CA VAL A 465 2.70 17.26 3.05
C VAL A 465 3.55 16.05 3.43
N SER A 466 4.61 15.76 2.67
CA SER A 466 5.55 14.67 2.95
C SER A 466 6.28 14.90 4.29
N ARG A 467 6.60 16.14 4.64
CA ARG A 467 7.15 16.50 5.97
C ARG A 467 6.15 16.14 7.07
N ARG A 468 4.87 16.52 6.93
CA ARG A 468 3.83 16.17 7.90
C ARG A 468 3.65 14.66 8.03
N LEU A 469 3.72 13.92 6.92
CA LEU A 469 3.68 12.46 6.92
C LEU A 469 4.90 11.88 7.66
N PHE A 470 6.10 12.41 7.40
CA PHE A 470 7.31 12.01 8.11
C PHE A 470 7.20 12.26 9.62
N ASP A 471 6.79 13.46 10.04
CA ASP A 471 6.67 13.83 11.46
C ASP A 471 5.68 12.90 12.20
N HIS A 472 4.64 12.39 11.52
CA HIS A 472 3.70 11.42 12.06
C HIS A 472 4.26 9.99 12.12
N GLU A 473 4.98 9.56 11.08
CA GLU A 473 5.38 8.16 10.94
C GLU A 473 6.73 7.83 11.60
N PHE A 474 7.63 8.82 11.70
CA PHE A 474 8.97 8.59 12.25
C PHE A 474 8.93 8.54 13.81
N PRO A 475 9.71 7.67 14.46
CA PRO A 475 10.64 6.68 13.87
C PRO A 475 10.04 5.29 13.62
N ILE A 476 8.87 4.97 14.19
CA ILE A 476 8.31 3.61 14.23
C ILE A 476 8.02 3.09 12.82
N ASN A 477 7.44 3.95 12.00
CA ASN A 477 6.96 3.61 10.67
C ASN A 477 7.91 4.09 9.55
N ALA A 478 9.18 4.34 9.85
CA ALA A 478 10.19 4.83 8.91
C ALA A 478 10.37 3.96 7.66
N LYS A 479 10.05 2.66 7.75
CA LYS A 479 10.05 1.73 6.60
C LYS A 479 8.88 1.93 5.64
N PHE A 480 7.91 2.77 5.96
CA PHE A 480 6.84 3.09 5.01
C PHE A 480 7.42 3.88 3.82
N HIS A 481 7.50 3.21 2.69
CA HIS A 481 8.24 3.67 1.51
C HIS A 481 7.90 5.09 1.03
N MET A 482 6.64 5.52 1.16
CA MET A 482 6.19 6.83 0.67
C MET A 482 6.85 7.98 1.44
N VAL A 483 7.21 7.78 2.71
CA VAL A 483 7.92 8.79 3.51
C VAL A 483 9.25 9.16 2.87
N VAL A 484 10.01 8.17 2.39
CA VAL A 484 11.28 8.42 1.70
C VAL A 484 11.04 8.89 0.26
N PHE A 485 10.14 8.19 -0.45
CA PHE A 485 9.99 8.31 -1.89
C PHE A 485 9.51 9.70 -2.32
N SER A 486 8.44 10.21 -1.69
CA SER A 486 7.88 11.52 -2.04
C SER A 486 8.86 12.67 -1.77
N ILE A 487 9.66 12.57 -0.71
CA ILE A 487 10.65 13.58 -0.34
C ILE A 487 11.82 13.54 -1.32
N PHE A 488 12.39 12.35 -1.54
CA PHE A 488 13.56 12.19 -2.38
C PHE A 488 13.30 12.55 -3.85
N ASP A 489 12.22 12.02 -4.45
CA ASP A 489 11.88 12.29 -5.85
C ASP A 489 11.67 13.78 -6.07
N THR A 490 10.84 14.40 -5.23
CA THR A 490 10.53 15.81 -5.38
C THR A 490 11.74 16.71 -5.16
N ALA A 491 12.57 16.43 -4.14
CA ALA A 491 13.80 17.20 -3.91
C ALA A 491 14.79 17.05 -5.06
N THR A 492 14.91 15.87 -5.65
CA THR A 492 15.76 15.62 -6.83
C THR A 492 15.26 16.40 -8.06
N ILE A 493 13.96 16.42 -8.31
CA ILE A 493 13.34 17.22 -9.39
C ILE A 493 13.62 18.71 -9.17
N LEU A 494 13.48 19.21 -7.95
CA LEU A 494 13.77 20.61 -7.64
C LEU A 494 15.26 20.95 -7.75
N CYS A 495 16.16 20.04 -7.38
CA CYS A 495 17.61 20.20 -7.65
C CYS A 495 17.87 20.32 -9.16
N SER A 496 17.27 19.46 -9.98
CA SER A 496 17.37 19.55 -11.44
C SER A 496 16.85 20.90 -11.94
N ALA A 497 15.69 21.35 -11.44
CA ALA A 497 15.13 22.65 -11.81
C ALA A 497 16.08 23.83 -11.51
N ILE A 498 16.81 23.79 -10.37
CA ILE A 498 17.80 24.82 -10.00
C ILE A 498 19.06 24.74 -10.88
N ILE A 499 19.55 23.53 -11.16
CA ILE A 499 20.74 23.31 -12.00
C ILE A 499 20.53 23.88 -13.41
N HIS A 500 19.34 23.71 -13.97
CA HIS A 500 18.99 24.21 -15.29
C HIS A 500 18.52 25.68 -15.30
N ASP A 501 18.41 26.34 -14.12
CA ASP A 501 18.00 27.74 -13.98
C ASP A 501 19.21 28.68 -13.96
N ARG A 502 19.96 28.74 -15.08
CA ARG A 502 21.18 29.57 -15.21
C ARG A 502 20.92 31.06 -15.03
N ASP A 503 19.75 31.52 -15.41
CA ASP A 503 19.36 32.93 -15.36
C ASP A 503 18.74 33.33 -14.01
N HIS A 504 18.65 32.44 -13.07
CA HIS A 504 18.06 32.64 -11.74
C HIS A 504 16.60 33.12 -11.76
N MET A 505 15.83 32.68 -12.75
CA MET A 505 14.43 33.05 -12.98
C MET A 505 13.43 32.03 -12.39
N LEU A 506 13.90 30.98 -11.71
CA LEU A 506 13.01 29.99 -11.10
C LEU A 506 12.11 30.66 -10.05
N PRO A 507 10.79 30.52 -10.16
CA PRO A 507 9.86 31.05 -9.16
C PRO A 507 10.17 30.46 -7.78
N HIS A 508 9.98 31.26 -6.73
CA HIS A 508 10.18 30.83 -5.34
C HIS A 508 11.55 30.19 -5.05
N ARG A 509 12.60 30.59 -5.78
CA ARG A 509 13.92 29.97 -5.71
C ARG A 509 14.46 29.80 -4.28
N HIS A 510 14.25 30.79 -3.39
CA HIS A 510 14.69 30.67 -1.99
C HIS A 510 13.93 29.61 -1.23
N GLU A 511 12.60 29.56 -1.39
CA GLU A 511 11.76 28.53 -0.78
C GLU A 511 12.12 27.13 -1.30
N VAL A 512 12.49 27.00 -2.57
CA VAL A 512 12.95 25.75 -3.17
C VAL A 512 14.25 25.28 -2.53
N VAL A 513 15.22 26.19 -2.32
CA VAL A 513 16.49 25.84 -1.64
C VAL A 513 16.24 25.42 -0.21
N ASP A 514 15.43 26.17 0.55
CA ASP A 514 15.08 25.82 1.93
C ASP A 514 14.38 24.44 2.00
N ALA A 515 13.49 24.16 1.04
CA ALA A 515 12.79 22.89 0.96
C ALA A 515 13.73 21.71 0.63
N ILE A 516 14.76 21.91 -0.20
CA ILE A 516 15.80 20.91 -0.47
C ILE A 516 16.66 20.66 0.78
N GLU A 517 17.02 21.69 1.53
CA GLU A 517 17.75 21.57 2.80
C GLU A 517 16.94 20.78 3.83
N ASP A 518 15.64 21.10 3.98
CA ASP A 518 14.73 20.34 4.83
C ASP A 518 14.63 18.86 4.40
N ALA A 519 14.52 18.60 3.10
CA ALA A 519 14.48 17.24 2.56
C ALA A 519 15.76 16.46 2.89
N LEU A 520 16.94 17.09 2.77
CA LEU A 520 18.22 16.49 3.19
C LEU A 520 18.23 16.16 4.67
N GLY A 521 17.73 17.06 5.52
CA GLY A 521 17.63 16.83 6.96
C GLY A 521 16.75 15.63 7.32
N ILE A 522 15.61 15.47 6.64
CA ILE A 522 14.71 14.32 6.81
C ILE A 522 15.38 13.02 6.33
N LEU A 523 15.97 13.05 5.13
CA LEU A 523 16.63 11.87 4.57
C LEU A 523 17.84 11.45 5.40
N TYR A 524 18.56 12.40 6.02
CA TYR A 524 19.62 12.09 7.00
C TYR A 524 19.07 11.30 8.19
N GLN A 525 17.95 11.69 8.78
CA GLN A 525 17.32 10.93 9.87
C GLN A 525 16.88 9.53 9.40
N LEU A 526 16.29 9.43 8.22
CA LEU A 526 15.88 8.15 7.62
C LEU A 526 17.06 7.25 7.24
N SER A 527 18.23 7.81 6.98
CA SER A 527 19.44 7.04 6.63
C SER A 527 19.92 6.12 7.75
N HIS A 528 19.58 6.46 9.00
CA HIS A 528 19.92 5.62 10.16
C HIS A 528 18.93 4.48 10.41
N THR A 529 17.77 4.48 9.71
CA THR A 529 16.69 3.53 9.97
C THR A 529 16.36 2.64 8.78
N THR A 530 16.62 3.10 7.56
CA THR A 530 16.25 2.37 6.34
C THR A 530 17.35 2.41 5.29
N LYS A 531 17.50 1.32 4.53
CA LYS A 531 18.42 1.26 3.39
C LYS A 531 18.04 2.28 2.31
N LEU A 532 16.75 2.43 2.02
CA LEU A 532 16.25 3.40 1.05
C LEU A 532 16.58 4.83 1.49
N GLY A 533 16.39 5.15 2.79
CA GLY A 533 16.79 6.45 3.34
C GLY A 533 18.28 6.72 3.21
N ALA A 534 19.12 5.72 3.47
CA ALA A 534 20.58 5.85 3.34
C ALA A 534 21.01 6.12 1.89
N SER A 535 20.49 5.36 0.94
CA SER A 535 20.79 5.56 -0.49
C SER A 535 20.28 6.90 -1.00
N SER A 536 19.03 7.26 -0.64
CA SER A 536 18.42 8.54 -1.02
C SER A 536 19.19 9.75 -0.48
N TYR A 537 19.58 9.69 0.79
CA TYR A 537 20.40 10.73 1.42
C TYR A 537 21.75 10.89 0.72
N SER A 538 22.48 9.77 0.53
CA SER A 538 23.80 9.78 -0.13
C SER A 538 23.74 10.38 -1.52
N PHE A 539 22.72 10.03 -2.31
CA PHE A 539 22.53 10.57 -3.66
C PHE A 539 22.23 12.06 -3.66
N LEU A 540 21.18 12.48 -2.91
CA LEU A 540 20.76 13.89 -2.89
C LEU A 540 21.89 14.79 -2.34
N GLN A 541 22.63 14.32 -1.33
CA GLN A 541 23.79 15.02 -0.80
C GLN A 541 24.85 15.26 -1.86
N LYS A 542 25.21 14.22 -2.65
CA LYS A 542 26.18 14.35 -3.73
C LYS A 542 25.70 15.30 -4.82
N LEU A 543 24.43 15.23 -5.18
CA LEU A 543 23.82 16.11 -6.16
C LEU A 543 23.89 17.58 -5.71
N VAL A 544 23.56 17.87 -4.46
CA VAL A 544 23.67 19.21 -3.87
C VAL A 544 25.11 19.68 -3.82
N GLN A 545 26.06 18.82 -3.43
CA GLN A 545 27.50 19.16 -3.38
C GLN A 545 28.08 19.46 -4.77
N ALA A 546 27.66 18.71 -5.80
CA ALA A 546 28.10 18.92 -7.16
C ALA A 546 27.49 20.18 -7.82
N SER A 547 26.52 20.84 -7.17
CA SER A 547 25.78 21.97 -7.74
C SER A 547 26.14 23.29 -7.06
N PRO A 548 27.13 24.06 -7.58
CA PRO A 548 27.54 25.35 -6.98
C PRO A 548 26.38 26.35 -6.83
N GLU A 549 25.37 26.20 -7.66
CA GLU A 549 24.18 27.04 -7.70
C GLU A 549 23.32 26.92 -6.42
N LEU A 550 23.27 25.73 -5.83
CA LEU A 550 22.58 25.48 -4.57
C LEU A 550 23.31 26.11 -3.38
N TYR A 551 24.67 26.14 -3.42
CA TYR A 551 25.49 26.76 -2.37
C TYR A 551 25.39 28.30 -2.30
N ARG A 552 25.17 28.97 -3.44
CA ARG A 552 25.18 30.44 -3.50
C ARG A 552 23.88 31.08 -2.97
N CYS A 553 22.81 30.30 -2.86
CA CYS A 553 21.49 30.79 -2.51
C CYS A 553 21.13 30.58 -1.02
N SER A 554 21.93 29.81 -0.27
CA SER A 554 21.62 29.51 1.14
C SER A 554 21.59 30.76 2.01
N PRO A 555 20.50 31.04 2.73
CA PRO A 555 20.37 32.20 3.64
C PRO A 555 21.29 32.12 4.86
N VAL A 556 21.82 30.95 5.18
CA VAL A 556 22.68 30.71 6.35
C VAL A 556 23.98 31.50 6.29
N LYS A 557 24.57 31.66 5.08
CA LYS A 557 25.76 32.50 4.91
C LYS A 557 25.54 33.98 5.25
N LYS A 558 24.32 34.50 5.10
CA LYS A 558 24.01 35.87 5.50
C LYS A 558 23.96 36.03 7.01
N ARG A 559 23.50 35.03 7.75
CA ARG A 559 23.44 35.08 9.24
C ARG A 559 24.83 34.92 9.87
N GLN A 560 25.67 34.03 9.35
CA GLN A 560 27.05 33.86 9.85
C GLN A 560 27.92 35.12 9.59
N LYS A 561 27.79 35.75 8.42
CA LYS A 561 28.50 37.01 8.14
C LYS A 561 28.03 38.16 9.03
N GLN A 562 26.76 38.18 9.42
CA GLN A 562 26.21 39.17 10.37
C GLN A 562 26.62 38.86 11.81
N GLN A 563 26.73 37.60 12.23
CA GLN A 563 27.21 37.21 13.55
C GLN A 563 28.71 37.40 13.72
N GLN A 564 29.53 37.19 12.68
CA GLN A 564 30.95 37.49 12.68
C GLN A 564 31.28 38.98 12.68
N LEU A 565 30.38 39.85 12.19
CA LEU A 565 30.53 41.29 12.21
C LEU A 565 30.16 41.93 13.56
N VAL A 566 29.49 41.19 14.47
CA VAL A 566 29.06 41.66 15.81
C VAL A 566 29.99 41.16 16.91
N ALA A 567 30.91 40.24 16.63
CA ALA A 567 31.88 39.71 17.61
C ALA A 567 33.27 40.34 17.43
N ALA A 568 33.40 41.62 17.76
CA ALA A 568 34.69 42.23 18.06
C ALA A 568 34.91 42.24 19.59
N PRO A 569 36.11 41.97 20.08
CA PRO A 569 36.35 41.60 21.47
C PRO A 569 36.34 42.78 22.43
N LEU A 570 35.56 42.71 23.48
CA LEU A 570 35.71 43.54 24.68
C LEU A 570 36.28 42.69 25.82
N SER A 571 37.37 43.19 26.31
CA SER A 571 38.25 42.73 27.37
C SER A 571 37.55 42.28 28.67
N SER A 572 38.17 41.25 29.27
CA SER A 572 37.90 40.67 30.59
C SER A 572 37.99 41.67 31.75
N PRO A 573 37.35 41.42 32.88
CA PRO A 573 38.13 41.22 34.09
C PRO A 573 37.72 40.03 34.97
N THR A 574 38.70 39.63 35.73
CA THR A 574 38.92 38.55 36.67
C THR A 574 37.93 38.40 37.83
N PRO A 575 37.88 37.26 38.53
CA PRO A 575 36.86 36.89 39.51
C PRO A 575 37.27 37.17 40.97
N PRO A 576 36.40 37.04 41.96
CA PRO A 576 36.80 36.61 43.30
C PRO A 576 36.04 35.36 43.83
N THR A 577 36.76 34.55 44.30
CA THR A 577 36.97 33.53 45.35
C THR A 577 35.90 33.33 46.44
N THR A 578 35.82 32.04 46.88
CA THR A 578 35.56 31.43 48.22
C THR A 578 34.15 30.91 48.49
N SER A 579 34.05 29.63 48.51
CA SER A 579 33.97 28.46 49.45
C SER A 579 33.13 28.61 50.74
N PRO A 580 32.86 27.54 51.48
CA PRO A 580 32.24 26.24 51.15
C PRO A 580 31.10 25.88 52.20
N PRO A 581 30.87 24.62 52.63
CA PRO A 581 29.62 23.88 52.51
C PRO A 581 28.86 23.70 53.85
N VAL A 582 27.61 23.26 53.81
CA VAL A 582 26.94 22.65 54.99
C VAL A 582 26.09 21.47 54.53
N ALA A 583 26.33 20.37 55.23
CA ALA A 583 25.64 19.10 55.15
C ALA A 583 24.40 19.06 56.06
N ILE A 584 23.67 17.90 56.01
CA ILE A 584 22.67 17.34 56.97
C ILE A 584 21.22 17.54 56.45
N SER A 585 20.31 16.59 56.44
CA SER A 585 20.10 15.28 57.06
C SER A 585 18.95 14.56 56.35
N ILE A 586 18.94 13.26 56.51
CA ILE A 586 17.91 12.32 56.11
C ILE A 586 16.69 12.45 57.01
N GLU A 587 15.47 12.50 56.43
CA GLU A 587 14.25 11.99 57.10
C GLU A 587 13.35 11.26 56.14
N THR A 588 13.08 10.02 56.50
CA THR A 588 12.14 9.09 55.91
C THR A 588 10.70 9.44 56.26
N SER A 589 9.81 9.53 55.31
CA SER A 589 8.39 9.23 55.58
C SER A 589 7.63 8.87 54.31
N SER A 590 6.99 7.75 54.43
CA SER A 590 5.87 7.03 53.76
C SER A 590 5.16 7.68 52.56
N ILE A 591 5.07 6.90 51.49
CA ILE A 591 4.37 7.08 50.24
C ILE A 591 2.89 6.66 50.35
N PRO A 592 1.94 7.41 49.78
CA PRO A 592 0.72 6.82 49.22
C PRO A 592 0.78 6.78 47.67
N PRO A 593 0.06 5.87 47.01
CA PRO A 593 0.22 5.61 45.58
C PRO A 593 -0.43 6.69 44.74
N SER A 594 0.37 7.35 43.94
CA SER A 594 -0.10 8.28 42.92
C SER A 594 -0.23 7.56 41.55
N VAL A 595 -1.38 7.78 40.97
CA VAL A 595 -1.77 7.49 39.59
C VAL A 595 -0.70 8.02 38.66
N VAL A 596 -0.13 7.14 37.85
CA VAL A 596 0.83 7.49 36.80
C VAL A 596 0.05 8.10 35.64
N ALA A 597 0.20 9.39 35.44
CA ALA A 597 -0.17 10.06 34.20
C ALA A 597 0.77 9.61 33.07
N PRO A 598 0.31 9.54 31.81
CA PRO A 598 1.17 9.20 30.70
C PRO A 598 2.27 10.25 30.54
N PRO A 599 3.49 9.86 30.10
CA PRO A 599 4.58 10.80 29.93
C PRO A 599 4.21 11.84 28.87
N GLN A 600 4.21 13.10 29.26
CA GLN A 600 4.22 14.21 28.32
C GLN A 600 5.48 14.07 27.46
N MET A 601 5.29 13.94 26.15
CA MET A 601 6.36 14.08 25.19
C MET A 601 6.97 15.48 25.39
N THR A 602 8.18 15.50 25.90
CA THR A 602 9.02 16.70 25.83
C THR A 602 9.17 17.03 24.36
N THR A 603 8.77 18.22 24.00
CA THR A 603 9.08 18.84 22.71
C THR A 603 10.53 18.57 22.38
N THR A 604 10.75 17.78 21.33
CA THR A 604 12.06 17.62 20.72
C THR A 604 12.53 19.01 20.35
N ASP A 605 13.66 19.44 20.92
CA ASP A 605 14.38 20.60 20.44
C ASP A 605 14.46 20.51 18.92
N ASP A 606 14.06 21.57 18.22
CA ASP A 606 14.22 21.74 16.78
C ASP A 606 15.71 21.56 16.47
N ILE A 607 16.11 20.33 16.17
CA ILE A 607 17.42 20.03 15.56
C ILE A 607 17.25 20.46 14.10
N SER A 608 17.39 21.76 13.86
CA SER A 608 17.53 22.26 12.51
C SER A 608 18.82 21.67 11.95
N PHE A 609 18.71 20.88 10.88
CA PHE A 609 19.86 20.38 10.16
C PHE A 609 20.58 21.58 9.54
N ASP A 610 21.80 21.83 10.01
CA ASP A 610 22.68 22.88 9.48
C ASP A 610 23.60 22.27 8.44
N LEU A 611 23.28 22.47 7.16
CA LEU A 611 24.04 21.97 6.03
C LEU A 611 25.47 22.52 6.01
N ASP A 612 25.67 23.79 6.39
CA ASP A 612 27.00 24.40 6.38
C ASP A 612 27.88 23.83 7.51
N GLN A 613 27.31 23.57 8.69
CA GLN A 613 28.02 22.90 9.79
C GLN A 613 28.32 21.44 9.45
N PHE A 614 27.41 20.75 8.79
CA PHE A 614 27.62 19.39 8.31
C PHE A 614 28.75 19.32 7.29
N LEU A 615 28.75 20.22 6.30
CA LEU A 615 29.78 20.27 5.25
C LEU A 615 31.14 20.72 5.79
N ALA A 616 31.15 21.62 6.79
CA ALA A 616 32.40 22.00 7.48
C ALA A 616 33.01 20.85 8.30
N ASN A 617 32.17 19.99 8.87
CA ASN A 617 32.61 18.84 9.66
C ASN A 617 32.94 17.61 8.79
N ASN A 618 32.56 17.63 7.50
CA ASN A 618 32.91 16.61 6.50
C ASN A 618 33.63 17.30 5.32
N PRO A 619 34.86 17.81 5.53
CA PRO A 619 35.62 18.41 4.46
C PRO A 619 35.85 17.38 3.37
N PHE A 620 35.91 17.82 2.11
CA PHE A 620 36.19 17.04 0.91
C PHE A 620 37.49 16.21 1.05
N GLY A 621 37.48 15.22 1.93
CA GLY A 621 38.55 14.31 2.20
C GLY A 621 38.30 13.02 1.43
N ASP A 622 39.10 12.87 0.37
CA ASP A 622 39.39 11.59 -0.27
C ASP A 622 38.14 10.80 -0.78
N LEU A 623 37.51 11.34 -1.83
CA LEU A 623 36.76 10.51 -2.78
C LEU A 623 37.80 9.77 -3.66
N GLY A 624 38.62 8.91 -3.00
CA GLY A 624 39.41 7.94 -3.67
C GLY A 624 38.52 7.04 -4.51
N ASP A 625 38.86 7.03 -5.78
CA ASP A 625 38.58 6.01 -6.78
C ASP A 625 37.22 5.31 -6.70
N SER A 626 36.31 5.79 -7.54
CA SER A 626 35.18 5.06 -8.15
C SER A 626 34.77 3.73 -7.48
N ALA A 627 34.31 3.74 -6.27
CA ALA A 627 33.25 2.83 -5.92
C ALA A 627 32.05 3.32 -6.72
N ALA A 628 31.70 2.64 -7.81
CA ALA A 628 30.44 2.79 -8.48
C ALA A 628 29.39 2.92 -7.37
N LEU A 629 28.67 4.03 -7.34
CA LEU A 629 27.62 4.29 -6.35
C LEU A 629 26.76 3.04 -6.29
N ASP A 630 26.92 2.23 -5.23
CA ASP A 630 25.92 1.19 -4.95
C ASP A 630 24.64 1.93 -4.58
N MET A 631 23.86 2.23 -5.60
CA MET A 631 22.58 2.94 -5.50
C MET A 631 21.52 2.06 -4.84
N GLY A 632 21.90 0.85 -4.35
CA GLY A 632 20.97 -0.04 -3.67
C GLY A 632 19.77 -0.43 -4.52
N GLY A 633 19.95 -0.54 -5.84
CA GLY A 633 18.87 -0.80 -6.80
C GLY A 633 18.09 0.45 -7.22
N MET A 634 18.46 1.64 -6.76
CA MET A 634 17.81 2.89 -7.17
C MET A 634 18.03 3.20 -8.67
N GLU A 635 19.14 2.74 -9.25
CA GLU A 635 19.38 2.83 -10.70
C GLU A 635 18.27 2.19 -11.54
N GLN A 636 17.58 1.20 -10.99
CA GLN A 636 16.47 0.51 -11.66
C GLN A 636 15.11 1.19 -11.41
N ILE A 637 15.03 2.10 -10.46
CA ILE A 637 13.79 2.74 -10.00
C ILE A 637 13.62 4.12 -10.63
N TRP A 638 14.73 4.80 -10.99
CA TRP A 638 14.71 6.17 -11.46
C TRP A 638 14.94 6.28 -12.95
N ASP A 639 14.17 7.14 -13.57
CA ASP A 639 14.38 7.60 -14.94
C ASP A 639 15.40 8.75 -14.93
N TRP A 640 16.67 8.40 -14.83
CA TRP A 640 17.79 9.34 -14.78
C TRP A 640 17.91 10.17 -16.05
N GLU A 641 17.53 9.60 -17.22
CA GLU A 641 17.60 10.26 -18.52
C GLU A 641 16.70 11.51 -18.56
N ASN A 642 15.55 11.46 -17.89
CA ASN A 642 14.63 12.60 -17.81
C ASN A 642 15.04 13.68 -16.79
N LEU A 643 16.06 13.49 -15.98
CA LEU A 643 16.58 14.50 -15.08
C LEU A 643 17.65 15.40 -15.73
N HIS A 644 18.14 15.02 -16.90
CA HIS A 644 19.18 15.75 -17.67
C HIS A 644 20.41 16.15 -16.85
N LEU A 645 20.86 15.27 -15.95
CA LEU A 645 22.02 15.51 -15.05
C LEU A 645 23.37 15.13 -15.67
N GLU A 646 23.42 14.76 -16.96
CA GLU A 646 24.62 14.25 -17.66
C GLU A 646 25.79 15.25 -17.70
N GLY A 647 25.56 16.55 -17.51
CA GLY A 647 26.60 17.57 -17.50
C GLY A 647 27.46 17.61 -16.23
N LEU A 648 27.07 16.96 -15.15
CA LEU A 648 27.77 17.05 -13.86
C LEU A 648 29.01 16.13 -13.78
N SER A 649 29.09 15.10 -14.61
CA SER A 649 30.20 14.13 -14.61
C SER A 649 31.42 14.55 -15.46
N GLN A 650 31.35 15.62 -16.25
CA GLN A 650 32.41 16.01 -17.20
C GLN A 650 33.41 17.04 -16.66
N ASN A 651 33.23 17.59 -15.47
CA ASN A 651 34.13 18.62 -14.94
C ASN A 651 35.39 18.08 -14.21
N GLU A 652 35.59 16.76 -14.14
CA GLU A 652 36.78 16.16 -13.48
C GLU A 652 37.98 15.92 -14.40
N SER A 653 37.91 16.21 -15.71
CA SER A 653 39.00 15.88 -16.64
C SER A 653 39.80 17.05 -17.19
N THR A 654 39.63 18.29 -16.68
CA THR A 654 40.47 19.44 -17.12
C THR A 654 40.83 20.33 -15.92
N SER A 655 41.80 19.90 -15.14
CA SER A 655 42.77 20.81 -14.46
C SER A 655 44.01 20.05 -14.06
#